data_2c21fba0920be678b41320eb42b72648
#
_entry.id   2c21fba0920be678b41320eb42b72648
#
_cell.length_a   1.000
_cell.length_b   1.000
_cell.length_c   1.000
_cell.angle_alpha   90.00
_cell.angle_beta   90.00
_cell.angle_gamma   90.00
#
_symmetry.space_group_name_H-M   'P 1'
#
loop_
_entity.id
_entity.type
_entity.pdbx_description
1 polymer ?
#
loop_
_entity_poly.entity_id
_entity_poly.type
_entity_poly.pdbx_seq_one_letter_code
_entity_poly.pdbx_strand_id
1 'polypeptide(L)'
;MFRIKKLDIFMTKQFGLLFVGTFFICQFVLMMQFLWRYVDELIGKGLSLDIMAQFLWYMSLMLLPQALPLAILLSSLIVFGNLGESSELTAIKAAGISLMQAFRPLIVIVLIIAGISYYFQDVIGPKSNLSFYQLLISMKQKSPELEIPEGIFYDGIPGSNIYVQKKDLKTGMLYGIMIYRQTGSYEDQAIILADSGMMQSTEEKKHLLLNLYSGEWFENMRSQDLANSANIPYRRETFASKRIVLDFDGGFNLADMNDVAGDARAKSLRKILHDLDSIKEFNDSVGMAYYKDAMRYNFKASTLNTKDSIKLSKEIAADTTPYDSVYERMKPDIQQTAIKSALANVRSTMTDMEMKMEYAKYLHRNYRSHQLEAIKKFTLALSCVIFFFIGAPLGAIIRKGGLGVPVIISVLVFIVYYIFDNTGYRMAREDQWTVPFGMLISTVALTPVAAFFTYKANKDSVVFNIDLYKSIFMRVLGLREKRHIYRKEVIIDDPKYKEDTEMLTGICEDIEAYSEHHKLIRWPSPVKVFFHEGDDQEIEQINEKLEAVIEDLGYSRDKIILTELNNYPIIAVRAHTRPFRKKWLNIVTGLILPIGVFFYFRMIRFRLRLYKDLRTIRQTSERIIPRALELSDR
;
A
#
# COMPACT_ATOMS: atom_id res chain seq x y z
N MET A 1 43.19 5.57 -9.25
CA MET A 1 43.11 4.21 -9.80
C MET A 1 42.44 3.30 -8.79
N PHE A 2 41.20 2.88 -9.02
CA PHE A 2 40.46 1.99 -8.08
C PHE A 2 41.06 0.58 -8.16
N ARG A 3 41.84 0.22 -7.15
CA ARG A 3 42.40 -1.15 -7.04
C ARG A 3 41.30 -2.06 -6.46
N ILE A 4 40.70 -2.89 -7.30
CA ILE A 4 39.68 -3.87 -6.89
C ILE A 4 40.33 -4.86 -5.93
N LYS A 5 39.79 -4.96 -4.71
CA LYS A 5 40.27 -5.87 -3.68
C LYS A 5 39.53 -7.20 -3.76
N LYS A 6 40.12 -8.29 -3.24
CA LYS A 6 39.45 -9.61 -3.18
C LYS A 6 38.12 -9.56 -2.41
N LEU A 7 38.03 -8.69 -1.38
CA LEU A 7 36.80 -8.45 -0.63
C LEU A 7 35.70 -7.85 -1.52
N ASP A 8 36.07 -6.91 -2.40
CA ASP A 8 35.08 -6.27 -3.29
C ASP A 8 34.47 -7.30 -4.25
N ILE A 9 35.30 -8.21 -4.78
CA ILE A 9 34.83 -9.29 -5.67
C ILE A 9 33.94 -10.26 -4.90
N PHE A 10 34.31 -10.62 -3.67
CA PHE A 10 33.55 -11.50 -2.82
C PHE A 10 32.14 -10.94 -2.52
N MET A 11 32.06 -9.70 -2.06
CA MET A 11 30.81 -9.01 -1.77
C MET A 11 29.94 -8.87 -3.02
N THR A 12 30.53 -8.48 -4.15
CA THR A 12 29.84 -8.36 -5.45
C THR A 12 29.27 -9.69 -5.92
N LYS A 13 30.04 -10.78 -5.81
CA LYS A 13 29.58 -12.12 -6.23
C LYS A 13 28.41 -12.62 -5.38
N GLN A 14 28.49 -12.46 -4.07
CA GLN A 14 27.40 -12.86 -3.17
C GLN A 14 26.13 -12.03 -3.43
N PHE A 15 26.26 -10.70 -3.53
CA PHE A 15 25.13 -9.84 -3.79
C PHE A 15 24.53 -10.09 -5.18
N GLY A 16 25.36 -10.19 -6.22
CA GLY A 16 24.89 -10.37 -7.58
C GLY A 16 24.07 -11.64 -7.78
N LEU A 17 24.56 -12.78 -7.24
CA LEU A 17 23.84 -14.05 -7.33
C LEU A 17 22.46 -13.99 -6.64
N LEU A 18 22.43 -13.46 -5.42
CA LEU A 18 21.18 -13.31 -4.67
C LEU A 18 20.25 -12.26 -5.27
N PHE A 19 20.81 -11.16 -5.80
CA PHE A 19 20.02 -10.12 -6.47
C PHE A 19 19.28 -10.67 -7.69
N VAL A 20 19.94 -11.44 -8.54
CA VAL A 20 19.29 -12.04 -9.71
C VAL A 20 18.15 -12.97 -9.28
N GLY A 21 18.39 -13.85 -8.31
CA GLY A 21 17.34 -14.76 -7.79
C GLY A 21 16.16 -14.01 -7.17
N THR A 22 16.44 -13.05 -6.29
CA THR A 22 15.40 -12.24 -5.64
C THR A 22 14.66 -11.35 -6.63
N PHE A 23 15.33 -10.83 -7.66
CA PHE A 23 14.70 -10.04 -8.71
C PHE A 23 13.63 -10.85 -9.46
N PHE A 24 13.94 -12.06 -9.90
CA PHE A 24 12.95 -12.90 -10.58
C PHE A 24 11.78 -13.28 -9.68
N ILE A 25 12.04 -13.54 -8.39
CA ILE A 25 10.98 -13.82 -7.42
C ILE A 25 10.07 -12.58 -7.25
N CYS A 26 10.65 -11.41 -7.02
CA CYS A 26 9.89 -10.16 -6.85
C CYS A 26 9.11 -9.82 -8.12
N GLN A 27 9.74 -9.95 -9.30
CA GLN A 27 9.11 -9.73 -10.59
C GLN A 27 7.90 -10.66 -10.78
N PHE A 28 8.06 -11.95 -10.48
CA PHE A 28 6.98 -12.93 -10.59
C PHE A 28 5.81 -12.61 -9.64
N VAL A 29 6.11 -12.26 -8.38
CA VAL A 29 5.07 -11.90 -7.39
C VAL A 29 4.29 -10.66 -7.83
N LEU A 30 4.98 -9.60 -8.28
CA LEU A 30 4.33 -8.39 -8.78
C LEU A 30 3.52 -8.68 -10.05
N MET A 31 4.05 -9.51 -10.95
CA MET A 31 3.34 -9.92 -12.17
C MET A 31 2.05 -10.69 -11.83
N MET A 32 2.11 -11.63 -10.87
CA MET A 32 0.92 -12.37 -10.40
C MET A 32 -0.12 -11.46 -9.76
N GLN A 33 0.32 -10.52 -8.90
CA GLN A 33 -0.58 -9.53 -8.30
C GLN A 33 -1.28 -8.67 -9.35
N PHE A 34 -0.55 -8.28 -10.39
CA PHE A 34 -1.09 -7.45 -11.47
C PHE A 34 -2.00 -8.27 -12.39
N LEU A 35 -1.66 -9.53 -12.66
CA LEU A 35 -2.44 -10.45 -13.49
C LEU A 35 -3.85 -10.66 -12.95
N TRP A 36 -4.02 -10.77 -11.62
CA TRP A 36 -5.34 -10.88 -10.98
C TRP A 36 -6.31 -9.76 -11.37
N ARG A 37 -5.79 -8.57 -11.64
CA ARG A 37 -6.61 -7.43 -12.07
C ARG A 37 -7.19 -7.60 -13.47
N TYR A 38 -6.53 -8.37 -14.33
CA TYR A 38 -6.89 -8.54 -15.75
C TYR A 38 -7.29 -9.96 -16.11
N VAL A 39 -7.56 -10.79 -15.11
CA VAL A 39 -7.97 -12.18 -15.30
C VAL A 39 -9.25 -12.28 -16.15
N ASP A 40 -10.23 -11.41 -15.91
CA ASP A 40 -11.49 -11.37 -16.63
C ASP A 40 -11.32 -10.97 -18.11
N GLU A 41 -10.26 -10.22 -18.41
CA GLU A 41 -9.93 -9.83 -19.79
C GLU A 41 -9.21 -10.94 -20.56
N LEU A 42 -8.59 -11.87 -19.86
CA LEU A 42 -7.79 -12.95 -20.44
C LEU A 42 -8.56 -14.25 -20.62
N ILE A 43 -9.48 -14.56 -19.70
CA ILE A 43 -10.21 -15.82 -19.66
C ILE A 43 -11.52 -15.69 -20.45
N GLY A 44 -11.84 -16.69 -21.23
CA GLY A 44 -13.13 -16.80 -21.93
C GLY A 44 -13.21 -16.12 -23.29
N LYS A 45 -12.28 -15.24 -23.65
CA LYS A 45 -12.32 -14.45 -24.91
C LYS A 45 -11.69 -15.16 -26.13
N GLY A 46 -11.27 -16.42 -25.99
CA GLY A 46 -10.67 -17.18 -27.10
C GLY A 46 -9.44 -16.50 -27.70
N LEU A 47 -8.58 -15.91 -26.85
CA LEU A 47 -7.33 -15.28 -27.26
C LEU A 47 -6.30 -16.35 -27.65
N SER A 48 -5.48 -16.07 -28.65
CA SER A 48 -4.39 -16.94 -29.03
C SER A 48 -3.25 -16.89 -28.01
N LEU A 49 -2.49 -17.97 -27.86
CA LEU A 49 -1.39 -18.06 -26.88
C LEU A 49 -0.29 -17.03 -27.12
N ASP A 50 -0.06 -16.64 -28.37
CA ASP A 50 0.91 -15.60 -28.74
C ASP A 50 0.50 -14.21 -28.24
N ILE A 51 -0.79 -13.86 -28.31
CA ILE A 51 -1.32 -12.61 -27.78
C ILE A 51 -1.20 -12.59 -26.26
N MET A 52 -1.54 -13.69 -25.58
CA MET A 52 -1.38 -13.82 -24.14
C MET A 52 0.08 -13.71 -23.71
N ALA A 53 1.00 -14.33 -24.45
CA ALA A 53 2.43 -14.22 -24.19
C ALA A 53 2.96 -12.78 -24.39
N GLN A 54 2.51 -12.08 -25.44
CA GLN A 54 2.84 -10.67 -25.67
C GLN A 54 2.31 -9.77 -24.54
N PHE A 55 1.09 -10.00 -24.09
CA PHE A 55 0.51 -9.27 -22.97
C PHE A 55 1.32 -9.44 -21.69
N LEU A 56 1.68 -10.68 -21.33
CA LEU A 56 2.53 -10.98 -20.16
C LEU A 56 3.92 -10.37 -20.30
N TRP A 57 4.48 -10.38 -21.52
CA TRP A 57 5.79 -9.79 -21.79
C TRP A 57 5.80 -8.27 -21.57
N TYR A 58 4.85 -7.53 -22.17
CA TYR A 58 4.77 -6.08 -21.98
C TYR A 58 4.43 -5.71 -20.54
N MET A 59 3.57 -6.49 -19.89
CA MET A 59 3.27 -6.34 -18.46
C MET A 59 4.52 -6.53 -17.60
N SER A 60 5.33 -7.54 -17.88
CA SER A 60 6.59 -7.80 -17.18
C SER A 60 7.57 -6.63 -17.35
N LEU A 61 7.73 -6.10 -18.55
CA LEU A 61 8.59 -4.94 -18.80
C LEU A 61 8.09 -3.67 -18.08
N MET A 62 6.78 -3.47 -17.99
CA MET A 62 6.19 -2.34 -17.29
C MET A 62 6.43 -2.40 -15.78
N LEU A 63 6.43 -3.59 -15.18
CA LEU A 63 6.62 -3.80 -13.75
C LEU A 63 8.09 -3.84 -13.31
N LEU A 64 9.02 -4.03 -14.25
CA LEU A 64 10.45 -4.17 -13.99
C LEU A 64 11.04 -3.04 -13.12
N PRO A 65 10.76 -1.75 -13.38
CA PRO A 65 11.31 -0.67 -12.55
C PRO A 65 10.81 -0.68 -11.10
N GLN A 66 9.64 -1.27 -10.83
CA GLN A 66 9.10 -1.43 -9.47
C GLN A 66 9.69 -2.64 -8.76
N ALA A 67 10.04 -3.69 -9.50
CA ALA A 67 10.66 -4.90 -8.95
C ALA A 67 12.11 -4.66 -8.50
N LEU A 68 12.86 -3.79 -9.20
CA LEU A 68 14.27 -3.52 -8.91
C LEU A 68 14.54 -3.02 -7.48
N PRO A 69 13.86 -1.98 -6.96
CA PRO A 69 14.06 -1.53 -5.59
C PRO A 69 13.75 -2.62 -4.57
N LEU A 70 12.66 -3.37 -4.76
CA LEU A 70 12.27 -4.46 -3.87
C LEU A 70 13.30 -5.59 -3.86
N ALA A 71 13.83 -5.96 -5.03
CA ALA A 71 14.87 -6.96 -5.16
C ALA A 71 16.19 -6.51 -4.49
N ILE A 72 16.57 -5.24 -4.60
CA ILE A 72 17.74 -4.68 -3.92
C ILE A 72 17.55 -4.74 -2.41
N LEU A 73 16.39 -4.35 -1.90
CA LEU A 73 16.07 -4.41 -0.48
C LEU A 73 16.20 -5.84 0.07
N LEU A 74 15.55 -6.79 -0.60
CA LEU A 74 15.54 -8.19 -0.18
C LEU A 74 16.94 -8.83 -0.31
N SER A 75 17.63 -8.65 -1.44
CA SER A 75 18.96 -9.21 -1.65
C SER A 75 19.99 -8.66 -0.67
N SER A 76 19.98 -7.34 -0.41
CA SER A 76 20.88 -6.73 0.56
C SER A 76 20.62 -7.20 1.98
N LEU A 77 19.34 -7.33 2.37
CA LEU A 77 18.94 -7.90 3.66
C LEU A 77 19.46 -9.33 3.84
N ILE A 78 19.27 -10.18 2.83
CA ILE A 78 19.71 -11.59 2.87
C ILE A 78 21.24 -11.70 2.90
N VAL A 79 21.94 -10.95 2.02
CA VAL A 79 23.42 -10.99 1.98
C VAL A 79 24.02 -10.62 3.33
N PHE A 80 23.64 -9.47 3.88
CA PHE A 80 24.21 -9.01 5.15
C PHE A 80 23.68 -9.80 6.35
N GLY A 81 22.47 -10.36 6.26
CA GLY A 81 21.93 -11.30 7.25
C GLY A 81 22.77 -12.57 7.30
N ASN A 82 23.05 -13.20 6.16
CA ASN A 82 23.89 -14.40 6.06
C ASN A 82 25.32 -14.14 6.51
N LEU A 83 25.94 -13.03 6.11
CA LEU A 83 27.28 -12.64 6.56
C LEU A 83 27.32 -12.41 8.08
N GLY A 84 26.23 -11.93 8.67
CA GLY A 84 26.09 -11.77 10.12
C GLY A 84 25.92 -13.11 10.85
N GLU A 85 25.15 -14.03 10.30
CA GLU A 85 24.89 -15.37 10.84
C GLU A 85 26.13 -16.26 10.77
N SER A 86 26.87 -16.23 9.64
CA SER A 86 28.14 -16.97 9.46
C SER A 86 29.32 -16.35 10.22
N SER A 87 29.12 -15.28 10.96
CA SER A 87 30.18 -14.51 11.66
C SER A 87 31.25 -13.89 10.73
N GLU A 88 31.11 -14.00 9.41
CA GLU A 88 32.02 -13.40 8.43
C GLU A 88 32.05 -11.88 8.54
N LEU A 89 30.89 -11.25 8.77
CA LEU A 89 30.78 -9.82 9.00
C LEU A 89 31.55 -9.38 10.26
N THR A 90 31.54 -10.20 11.29
CA THR A 90 32.31 -9.97 12.53
C THR A 90 33.82 -10.08 12.28
N ALA A 91 34.26 -11.07 11.49
CA ALA A 91 35.65 -11.23 11.08
C ALA A 91 36.14 -10.04 10.22
N ILE A 92 35.33 -9.55 9.28
CA ILE A 92 35.63 -8.35 8.47
C ILE A 92 35.83 -7.14 9.36
N LYS A 93 34.97 -6.93 10.36
CA LYS A 93 35.08 -5.83 11.33
C LYS A 93 36.30 -5.98 12.26
N ALA A 94 36.59 -7.19 12.73
CA ALA A 94 37.76 -7.50 13.52
C ALA A 94 39.08 -7.22 12.78
N ALA A 95 39.07 -7.36 11.44
CA ALA A 95 40.18 -6.96 10.58
C ALA A 95 40.32 -5.45 10.38
N GLY A 96 39.53 -4.61 11.07
CA GLY A 96 39.59 -3.15 11.01
C GLY A 96 38.85 -2.53 9.82
N ILE A 97 38.04 -3.32 9.09
CA ILE A 97 37.26 -2.84 7.93
C ILE A 97 35.89 -2.37 8.43
N SER A 98 35.57 -1.08 8.23
CA SER A 98 34.27 -0.54 8.60
C SER A 98 33.16 -1.07 7.72
N LEU A 99 31.91 -1.09 8.24
CA LEU A 99 30.74 -1.53 7.49
C LEU A 99 30.52 -0.73 6.21
N MET A 100 30.78 0.59 6.26
CA MET A 100 30.69 1.46 5.07
C MET A 100 31.75 1.12 4.01
N GLN A 101 32.93 0.66 4.43
CA GLN A 101 33.94 0.18 3.47
C GLN A 101 33.50 -1.13 2.81
N ALA A 102 32.82 -2.01 3.55
CA ALA A 102 32.23 -3.25 3.00
C ALA A 102 31.06 -2.95 2.04
N PHE A 103 30.29 -1.88 2.25
CA PHE A 103 29.21 -1.44 1.36
C PHE A 103 29.71 -0.84 0.04
N ARG A 104 30.91 -0.30 0.02
CA ARG A 104 31.47 0.49 -1.11
C ARG A 104 31.31 -0.17 -2.49
N PRO A 105 31.71 -1.44 -2.73
CA PRO A 105 31.51 -2.08 -4.03
C PRO A 105 30.04 -2.23 -4.38
N LEU A 106 29.16 -2.49 -3.41
CA LEU A 106 27.74 -2.69 -3.63
C LEU A 106 27.03 -1.37 -3.94
N ILE A 107 27.45 -0.26 -3.33
CA ILE A 107 26.92 1.07 -3.65
C ILE A 107 27.14 1.37 -5.15
N VAL A 108 28.32 1.05 -5.69
CA VAL A 108 28.58 1.25 -7.13
C VAL A 108 27.63 0.41 -7.98
N ILE A 109 27.42 -0.86 -7.62
CA ILE A 109 26.50 -1.75 -8.34
C ILE A 109 25.06 -1.22 -8.26
N VAL A 110 24.62 -0.79 -7.09
CA VAL A 110 23.27 -0.25 -6.89
C VAL A 110 23.07 1.05 -7.68
N LEU A 111 24.10 1.90 -7.78
CA LEU A 111 24.04 3.09 -8.64
C LEU A 111 23.92 2.72 -10.12
N ILE A 112 24.61 1.67 -10.57
CA ILE A 112 24.47 1.15 -11.94
C ILE A 112 23.05 0.63 -12.14
N ILE A 113 22.51 -0.15 -11.21
CA ILE A 113 21.14 -0.67 -11.28
C ILE A 113 20.12 0.48 -11.26
N ALA A 114 20.33 1.52 -10.45
CA ALA A 114 19.49 2.72 -10.45
C ALA A 114 19.52 3.44 -11.82
N GLY A 115 20.68 3.53 -12.45
CA GLY A 115 20.82 4.05 -13.81
C GLY A 115 20.08 3.20 -14.85
N ILE A 116 20.17 1.88 -14.74
CA ILE A 116 19.41 0.93 -15.58
C ILE A 116 17.90 1.11 -15.34
N SER A 117 17.46 1.24 -14.09
CA SER A 117 16.06 1.49 -13.72
C SER A 117 15.54 2.78 -14.37
N TYR A 118 16.33 3.86 -14.32
CA TYR A 118 15.97 5.11 -14.97
C TYR A 118 15.85 4.95 -16.50
N TYR A 119 16.82 4.27 -17.13
CA TYR A 119 16.79 3.99 -18.57
C TYR A 119 15.56 3.19 -18.98
N PHE A 120 15.21 2.16 -18.22
CA PHE A 120 13.98 1.39 -18.44
C PHE A 120 12.73 2.27 -18.34
N GLN A 121 12.66 3.14 -17.34
CA GLN A 121 11.53 4.06 -17.14
C GLN A 121 11.41 5.11 -18.28
N ASP A 122 12.52 5.56 -18.82
CA ASP A 122 12.49 6.62 -19.83
C ASP A 122 12.34 6.12 -21.26
N VAL A 123 12.90 4.96 -21.58
CA VAL A 123 12.97 4.47 -22.96
C VAL A 123 12.07 3.25 -23.19
N ILE A 124 12.21 2.21 -22.35
CA ILE A 124 11.53 0.93 -22.55
C ILE A 124 10.11 0.98 -21.99
N GLY A 125 9.94 1.54 -20.78
CA GLY A 125 8.68 1.65 -20.09
C GLY A 125 7.57 2.31 -20.90
N PRO A 126 7.78 3.49 -21.50
CA PRO A 126 6.80 4.16 -22.34
C PRO A 126 6.30 3.31 -23.50
N LYS A 127 7.23 2.65 -24.22
CA LYS A 127 6.89 1.77 -25.34
C LYS A 127 6.10 0.54 -24.87
N SER A 128 6.52 -0.06 -23.76
CA SER A 128 5.84 -1.22 -23.18
C SER A 128 4.46 -0.86 -22.65
N ASN A 129 4.30 0.31 -22.03
CA ASN A 129 2.99 0.82 -21.60
C ASN A 129 2.06 1.02 -22.79
N LEU A 130 2.54 1.65 -23.86
CA LEU A 130 1.75 1.87 -25.07
C LEU A 130 1.26 0.53 -25.64
N SER A 131 2.16 -0.42 -25.86
CA SER A 131 1.82 -1.74 -26.41
C SER A 131 0.92 -2.55 -25.45
N PHE A 132 1.13 -2.44 -24.15
CA PHE A 132 0.29 -3.09 -23.14
C PHE A 132 -1.15 -2.58 -23.18
N TYR A 133 -1.34 -1.24 -23.17
CA TYR A 133 -2.69 -0.66 -23.22
C TYR A 133 -3.36 -0.87 -24.57
N GLN A 134 -2.60 -0.85 -25.67
CA GLN A 134 -3.12 -1.18 -26.99
C GLN A 134 -3.67 -2.60 -27.04
N LEU A 135 -2.90 -3.59 -26.53
CA LEU A 135 -3.38 -4.97 -26.40
C LEU A 135 -4.60 -5.07 -25.48
N LEU A 136 -4.58 -4.38 -24.34
CA LEU A 136 -5.68 -4.41 -23.37
C LEU A 136 -6.99 -3.89 -23.98
N ILE A 137 -6.94 -2.76 -24.71
CA ILE A 137 -8.11 -2.21 -25.40
C ILE A 137 -8.59 -3.19 -26.48
N SER A 138 -7.67 -3.73 -27.29
CA SER A 138 -7.99 -4.73 -28.32
C SER A 138 -8.63 -6.00 -27.74
N MET A 139 -8.17 -6.43 -26.57
CA MET A 139 -8.74 -7.58 -25.87
C MET A 139 -10.14 -7.28 -25.31
N LYS A 140 -10.37 -6.05 -24.82
CA LYS A 140 -11.71 -5.61 -24.40
C LYS A 140 -12.71 -5.57 -25.55
N GLN A 141 -12.28 -5.16 -26.72
CA GLN A 141 -13.14 -5.06 -27.91
C GLN A 141 -13.42 -6.41 -28.59
N LYS A 142 -12.69 -7.48 -28.24
CA LYS A 142 -12.78 -8.75 -28.98
C LYS A 142 -14.09 -9.52 -28.79
N SER A 143 -14.77 -9.41 -27.66
CA SER A 143 -15.96 -10.23 -27.35
C SER A 143 -16.97 -9.46 -26.49
N PRO A 144 -17.65 -8.45 -27.05
CA PRO A 144 -18.62 -7.65 -26.30
C PRO A 144 -19.82 -8.46 -25.83
N GLU A 145 -20.17 -9.57 -26.52
CA GLU A 145 -21.24 -10.47 -26.09
C GLU A 145 -21.04 -11.04 -24.68
N LEU A 146 -19.79 -11.13 -24.21
CA LEU A 146 -19.44 -11.60 -22.87
C LEU A 146 -19.47 -10.49 -21.82
N GLU A 147 -19.39 -9.23 -22.23
CA GLU A 147 -19.26 -8.07 -21.33
C GLU A 147 -20.56 -7.35 -21.00
N ILE A 148 -21.72 -7.71 -21.66
CA ILE A 148 -22.99 -7.06 -21.37
C ILE A 148 -23.38 -7.32 -19.91
N PRO A 149 -23.38 -6.28 -19.05
CA PRO A 149 -23.75 -6.41 -17.64
C PRO A 149 -25.26 -6.55 -17.47
N GLU A 150 -25.68 -7.25 -16.43
CA GLU A 150 -27.09 -7.31 -16.05
C GLU A 150 -27.56 -5.99 -15.40
N GLY A 151 -28.72 -5.51 -15.79
CA GLY A 151 -29.37 -4.35 -15.15
C GLY A 151 -28.76 -2.98 -15.45
N ILE A 152 -27.81 -2.89 -16.37
CA ILE A 152 -27.12 -1.64 -16.74
C ILE A 152 -27.11 -1.50 -18.27
N PHE A 153 -27.21 -0.26 -18.77
CA PHE A 153 -27.04 0.02 -20.20
C PHE A 153 -25.57 -0.14 -20.61
N TYR A 154 -25.34 -0.94 -21.63
CA TYR A 154 -24.03 -1.18 -22.24
C TYR A 154 -23.95 -0.42 -23.58
N ASP A 155 -22.97 0.47 -23.70
CA ASP A 155 -22.71 1.35 -24.85
C ASP A 155 -21.49 0.91 -25.70
N GLY A 156 -20.91 -0.26 -25.43
CA GLY A 156 -19.73 -0.79 -26.11
C GLY A 156 -19.98 -1.22 -27.57
N ILE A 157 -21.22 -1.13 -28.10
CA ILE A 157 -21.57 -1.45 -29.49
C ILE A 157 -21.86 -0.13 -30.20
N PRO A 158 -21.10 0.22 -31.27
CA PRO A 158 -21.31 1.47 -32.00
C PRO A 158 -22.77 1.66 -32.46
N GLY A 159 -23.35 2.81 -32.14
CA GLY A 159 -24.71 3.17 -32.53
C GLY A 159 -25.85 2.42 -31.82
N SER A 160 -25.55 1.67 -30.75
CA SER A 160 -26.56 0.93 -30.00
C SER A 160 -26.25 0.87 -28.51
N ASN A 161 -27.20 1.26 -27.66
CA ASN A 161 -27.12 1.09 -26.20
C ASN A 161 -28.04 -0.08 -25.83
N ILE A 162 -27.47 -1.14 -25.24
CA ILE A 162 -28.20 -2.39 -24.96
C ILE A 162 -28.36 -2.53 -23.45
N TYR A 163 -29.57 -2.75 -23.00
CA TYR A 163 -29.91 -3.12 -21.63
C TYR A 163 -30.39 -4.57 -21.60
N VAL A 164 -29.92 -5.34 -20.62
CA VAL A 164 -30.34 -6.72 -20.39
C VAL A 164 -30.71 -6.87 -18.92
N GLN A 165 -31.92 -7.36 -18.66
CA GLN A 165 -32.37 -7.54 -17.28
C GLN A 165 -31.70 -8.74 -16.62
N LYS A 166 -31.50 -9.85 -17.34
CA LYS A 166 -30.87 -11.07 -16.86
C LYS A 166 -30.16 -11.82 -17.98
N LYS A 167 -29.02 -12.42 -17.67
CA LYS A 167 -28.23 -13.22 -18.61
C LYS A 167 -28.01 -14.62 -18.04
N ASP A 168 -28.28 -15.65 -18.84
CA ASP A 168 -27.91 -17.01 -18.50
C ASP A 168 -26.49 -17.31 -19.02
N LEU A 169 -25.56 -17.43 -18.13
CA LEU A 169 -24.14 -17.69 -18.43
C LEU A 169 -23.90 -19.08 -19.06
N LYS A 170 -24.86 -20.05 -18.91
CA LYS A 170 -24.69 -21.39 -19.46
C LYS A 170 -25.15 -21.48 -20.91
N THR A 171 -26.26 -20.84 -21.23
CA THR A 171 -26.87 -20.90 -22.56
C THR A 171 -26.56 -19.69 -23.43
N GLY A 172 -26.04 -18.59 -22.84
CA GLY A 172 -25.82 -17.33 -23.52
C GLY A 172 -27.10 -16.55 -23.83
N MET A 173 -28.26 -16.99 -23.31
CA MET A 173 -29.53 -16.32 -23.49
C MET A 173 -29.62 -15.06 -22.65
N LEU A 174 -30.12 -14.00 -23.27
CA LEU A 174 -30.40 -12.70 -22.67
C LEU A 174 -31.92 -12.56 -22.49
N TYR A 175 -32.36 -12.03 -21.36
CA TYR A 175 -33.76 -11.84 -21.00
C TYR A 175 -34.07 -10.39 -20.67
N GLY A 176 -35.25 -9.90 -21.07
CA GLY A 176 -35.68 -8.53 -20.82
C GLY A 176 -34.77 -7.52 -21.52
N ILE A 177 -34.69 -7.64 -22.85
CA ILE A 177 -33.74 -6.85 -23.65
C ILE A 177 -34.41 -5.55 -24.07
N MET A 178 -33.70 -4.43 -23.89
CA MET A 178 -34.06 -3.12 -24.42
C MET A 178 -32.87 -2.55 -25.18
N ILE A 179 -33.08 -2.14 -26.41
CA ILE A 179 -32.02 -1.59 -27.26
C ILE A 179 -32.44 -0.21 -27.75
N TYR A 180 -31.61 0.78 -27.47
CA TYR A 180 -31.69 2.09 -28.08
C TYR A 180 -30.73 2.15 -29.26
N ARG A 181 -31.23 2.34 -30.47
CA ARG A 181 -30.41 2.47 -31.67
C ARG A 181 -30.42 3.92 -32.16
N GLN A 182 -29.23 4.48 -32.32
CA GLN A 182 -29.03 5.82 -32.91
C GLN A 182 -28.70 5.67 -34.41
N THR A 183 -29.51 6.26 -35.28
CA THR A 183 -29.33 6.14 -36.72
C THR A 183 -28.81 7.44 -37.37
N GLY A 184 -28.06 8.26 -36.65
CA GLY A 184 -27.34 9.43 -37.19
C GLY A 184 -27.84 10.81 -36.76
N SER A 185 -28.99 10.94 -36.12
CA SER A 185 -29.49 12.17 -35.48
C SER A 185 -30.18 11.81 -34.16
N TYR A 186 -30.22 12.76 -33.21
CA TYR A 186 -30.93 12.60 -31.94
C TYR A 186 -32.46 12.31 -32.13
N GLU A 187 -32.98 12.65 -33.28
CA GLU A 187 -34.40 12.44 -33.63
C GLU A 187 -34.68 11.07 -34.25
N ASP A 188 -33.66 10.38 -34.77
CA ASP A 188 -33.76 9.07 -35.42
C ASP A 188 -33.47 7.93 -34.43
N GLN A 189 -34.21 7.87 -33.32
CA GLN A 189 -34.03 6.81 -32.34
C GLN A 189 -35.00 5.67 -32.58
N ALA A 190 -34.46 4.46 -32.73
CA ALA A 190 -35.26 3.25 -32.69
C ALA A 190 -35.13 2.60 -31.30
N ILE A 191 -36.25 2.17 -30.73
CA ILE A 191 -36.32 1.42 -29.48
C ILE A 191 -36.81 0.01 -29.80
N ILE A 192 -36.05 -0.97 -29.36
CA ILE A 192 -36.38 -2.38 -29.55
C ILE A 192 -36.56 -3.01 -28.17
N LEU A 193 -37.69 -3.61 -27.92
CA LEU A 193 -38.00 -4.38 -26.73
C LEU A 193 -38.13 -5.83 -27.11
N ALA A 194 -37.49 -6.76 -26.40
CA ALA A 194 -37.62 -8.18 -26.63
C ALA A 194 -37.61 -8.95 -25.31
N ASP A 195 -38.44 -10.00 -25.23
CA ASP A 195 -38.54 -10.85 -24.05
C ASP A 195 -37.26 -11.65 -23.84
N SER A 196 -36.69 -12.14 -24.94
CA SER A 196 -35.44 -12.86 -24.91
C SER A 196 -34.66 -12.70 -26.22
N GLY A 197 -33.38 -13.03 -26.19
CA GLY A 197 -32.53 -13.02 -27.36
C GLY A 197 -31.21 -13.70 -27.13
N MET A 198 -30.49 -13.92 -28.21
CA MET A 198 -29.16 -14.50 -28.20
C MET A 198 -28.26 -13.68 -29.11
N MET A 199 -27.12 -13.28 -28.57
CA MET A 199 -26.10 -12.55 -29.32
C MET A 199 -24.99 -13.52 -29.72
N GLN A 200 -24.63 -13.54 -30.98
CA GLN A 200 -23.57 -14.40 -31.52
C GLN A 200 -22.72 -13.63 -32.50
N SER A 201 -21.41 -13.87 -32.47
CA SER A 201 -20.51 -13.36 -33.51
C SER A 201 -20.66 -14.18 -34.78
N THR A 202 -20.59 -13.54 -35.96
CA THR A 202 -20.51 -14.25 -37.23
C THR A 202 -19.21 -15.04 -37.34
N GLU A 203 -19.18 -16.08 -38.21
CA GLU A 203 -17.97 -16.87 -38.46
C GLU A 203 -16.77 -15.99 -38.89
N GLU A 204 -17.05 -14.95 -39.66
CA GLU A 204 -16.06 -13.96 -40.10
C GLU A 204 -15.64 -12.96 -39.01
N LYS A 205 -16.31 -12.96 -37.84
CA LYS A 205 -16.11 -12.05 -36.71
C LYS A 205 -16.20 -10.55 -37.03
N LYS A 206 -16.86 -10.20 -38.14
CA LYS A 206 -17.05 -8.81 -38.56
C LYS A 206 -18.40 -8.22 -38.18
N HIS A 207 -19.34 -9.06 -37.79
CA HIS A 207 -20.68 -8.64 -37.40
C HIS A 207 -21.17 -9.44 -36.19
N LEU A 208 -21.97 -8.80 -35.36
CA LEU A 208 -22.73 -9.46 -34.29
C LEU A 208 -24.13 -9.73 -34.78
N LEU A 209 -24.55 -10.99 -34.69
CA LEU A 209 -25.92 -11.44 -34.95
C LEU A 209 -26.69 -11.41 -33.64
N LEU A 210 -27.67 -10.55 -33.54
CA LEU A 210 -28.61 -10.50 -32.44
C LEU A 210 -29.91 -11.12 -32.85
N ASN A 211 -30.20 -12.33 -32.40
CA ASN A 211 -31.47 -13.02 -32.59
C ASN A 211 -32.37 -12.66 -31.41
N LEU A 212 -33.45 -11.93 -31.68
CA LEU A 212 -34.45 -11.52 -30.70
C LEU A 212 -35.70 -12.37 -30.85
N TYR A 213 -36.32 -12.72 -29.75
CA TYR A 213 -37.55 -13.50 -29.71
C TYR A 213 -38.64 -12.75 -28.95
N SER A 214 -39.86 -12.72 -29.52
CA SER A 214 -41.02 -12.06 -28.94
C SER A 214 -40.75 -10.61 -28.54
N GLY A 215 -41.10 -9.66 -29.38
CA GLY A 215 -40.76 -8.27 -29.08
C GLY A 215 -41.48 -7.25 -29.96
N GLU A 216 -41.16 -6.01 -29.68
CA GLU A 216 -41.67 -4.83 -30.38
C GLU A 216 -40.52 -3.90 -30.79
N TRP A 217 -40.66 -3.33 -31.98
CA TRP A 217 -39.75 -2.33 -32.53
C TRP A 217 -40.50 -1.03 -32.72
N PHE A 218 -39.99 0.02 -32.13
CA PHE A 218 -40.49 1.39 -32.29
C PHE A 218 -39.43 2.20 -32.99
N GLU A 219 -39.79 2.88 -34.06
CA GLU A 219 -38.86 3.71 -34.85
C GLU A 219 -39.56 4.99 -35.29
N ASN A 220 -38.91 6.13 -35.05
CA ASN A 220 -39.33 7.39 -35.60
C ASN A 220 -38.87 7.49 -37.05
N MET A 221 -39.81 7.72 -37.97
CA MET A 221 -39.48 7.90 -39.39
C MET A 221 -39.04 9.34 -39.62
N ARG A 222 -37.94 9.52 -40.37
CA ARG A 222 -37.32 10.84 -40.61
C ARG A 222 -38.36 11.84 -41.14
N SER A 223 -38.47 13.00 -40.47
CA SER A 223 -39.04 14.22 -41.03
C SER A 223 -37.91 15.00 -41.70
N GLN A 224 -38.03 15.27 -42.99
CA GLN A 224 -37.08 16.13 -43.71
C GLN A 224 -37.27 17.63 -43.39
N ASP A 225 -38.33 18.00 -42.66
CA ASP A 225 -38.67 19.38 -42.31
C ASP A 225 -38.69 19.57 -40.79
N LEU A 226 -37.67 20.28 -40.27
CA LEU A 226 -37.59 20.74 -38.88
C LEU A 226 -38.78 21.57 -38.41
N ALA A 227 -39.58 22.13 -39.33
CA ALA A 227 -40.76 22.95 -39.03
C ALA A 227 -42.03 22.16 -38.65
N ASN A 228 -42.10 20.83 -38.90
CA ASN A 228 -43.25 19.96 -38.66
C ASN A 228 -43.01 18.86 -37.62
N SER A 229 -42.25 19.13 -36.58
CA SER A 229 -41.91 18.17 -35.54
C SER A 229 -43.09 17.61 -34.75
N ALA A 230 -44.27 18.21 -34.85
CA ALA A 230 -45.50 17.73 -34.18
C ALA A 230 -46.13 16.49 -34.81
N ASN A 231 -45.78 16.09 -36.03
CA ASN A 231 -46.35 14.98 -36.76
C ASN A 231 -45.29 14.04 -37.36
N ILE A 232 -44.30 13.66 -36.60
CA ILE A 232 -43.34 12.64 -37.05
C ILE A 232 -44.04 11.28 -37.04
N PRO A 233 -44.21 10.60 -38.20
CA PRO A 233 -44.78 9.27 -38.22
C PRO A 233 -43.84 8.29 -37.54
N TYR A 234 -44.38 7.48 -36.61
CA TYR A 234 -43.62 6.41 -35.98
C TYR A 234 -44.08 5.05 -36.54
N ARG A 235 -43.12 4.13 -36.66
CA ARG A 235 -43.38 2.74 -37.05
C ARG A 235 -43.36 1.89 -35.76
N ARG A 236 -44.41 1.08 -35.58
CA ARG A 236 -44.44 0.02 -34.58
C ARG A 236 -44.53 -1.32 -35.29
N GLU A 237 -43.63 -2.21 -35.00
CA GLU A 237 -43.55 -3.55 -35.55
C GLU A 237 -43.50 -4.55 -34.39
N THR A 238 -44.41 -5.51 -34.35
CA THR A 238 -44.38 -6.66 -33.45
C THR A 238 -43.78 -7.85 -34.17
N PHE A 239 -42.89 -8.57 -33.54
CA PHE A 239 -42.20 -9.71 -34.13
C PHE A 239 -42.18 -10.92 -33.19
N ALA A 240 -42.34 -12.11 -33.72
CA ALA A 240 -42.15 -13.37 -33.02
C ALA A 240 -40.65 -13.72 -32.94
N SER A 241 -39.92 -13.44 -34.02
CA SER A 241 -38.46 -13.53 -34.05
C SER A 241 -37.90 -12.48 -35.01
N LYS A 242 -36.80 -11.86 -34.63
CA LYS A 242 -36.12 -10.86 -35.46
C LYS A 242 -34.61 -11.03 -35.35
N ARG A 243 -33.95 -11.05 -36.51
CA ARG A 243 -32.51 -11.09 -36.58
C ARG A 243 -31.98 -9.72 -36.98
N ILE A 244 -31.09 -9.18 -36.13
CA ILE A 244 -30.44 -7.89 -36.36
C ILE A 244 -28.96 -8.15 -36.52
N VAL A 245 -28.41 -7.57 -37.59
CA VAL A 245 -26.94 -7.56 -37.80
C VAL A 245 -26.42 -6.22 -37.29
N LEU A 246 -25.52 -6.27 -36.34
CA LEU A 246 -24.81 -5.11 -35.84
C LEU A 246 -23.41 -5.12 -36.42
N ASP A 247 -23.01 -4.00 -37.02
CA ASP A 247 -21.66 -3.86 -37.53
C ASP A 247 -20.69 -3.82 -36.35
N PHE A 248 -19.90 -4.85 -36.23
CA PHE A 248 -18.93 -5.00 -35.16
C PHE A 248 -17.78 -5.85 -35.67
N ASP A 249 -16.59 -5.23 -35.71
CA ASP A 249 -15.38 -5.97 -36.02
C ASP A 249 -14.88 -6.71 -34.79
N GLY A 250 -15.33 -7.97 -34.61
CA GLY A 250 -14.90 -8.87 -33.53
C GLY A 250 -13.58 -9.55 -33.82
N GLY A 251 -12.88 -9.20 -34.89
CA GLY A 251 -11.51 -9.59 -35.14
C GLY A 251 -10.57 -8.97 -34.07
N PHE A 252 -9.45 -9.66 -33.77
CA PHE A 252 -8.43 -9.05 -32.95
C PHE A 252 -7.68 -8.02 -33.81
N ASN A 253 -8.18 -6.79 -33.84
CA ASN A 253 -7.49 -5.65 -34.43
C ASN A 253 -6.78 -4.88 -33.32
N LEU A 254 -5.52 -4.53 -33.56
CA LEU A 254 -4.80 -3.66 -32.64
C LEU A 254 -5.47 -2.28 -32.63
N ALA A 255 -5.87 -1.81 -31.44
CA ALA A 255 -6.44 -0.49 -31.25
C ALA A 255 -5.51 0.59 -31.78
N ASP A 256 -6.06 1.72 -32.25
CA ASP A 256 -5.23 2.80 -32.79
C ASP A 256 -4.29 3.34 -31.71
N MET A 257 -3.01 3.47 -32.09
CA MET A 257 -1.99 4.02 -31.18
C MET A 257 -2.30 5.46 -30.75
N ASN A 258 -3.03 6.21 -31.55
CA ASN A 258 -3.30 7.62 -31.29
C ASN A 258 -4.15 7.82 -30.04
N ASP A 259 -5.07 6.89 -29.75
CA ASP A 259 -5.94 6.97 -28.57
C ASP A 259 -5.17 6.81 -27.24
N VAL A 260 -4.06 6.07 -27.27
CA VAL A 260 -3.23 5.77 -26.10
C VAL A 260 -1.99 6.67 -26.02
N ALA A 261 -1.50 7.17 -27.14
CA ALA A 261 -0.27 7.98 -27.23
C ALA A 261 -0.36 9.32 -26.48
N GLY A 262 -1.58 9.78 -26.17
CA GLY A 262 -1.83 10.96 -25.34
C GLY A 262 -1.45 10.81 -23.87
N ASP A 263 -1.41 9.58 -23.32
CA ASP A 263 -1.12 9.33 -21.90
C ASP A 263 0.36 9.64 -21.58
N ALA A 264 0.59 10.37 -20.50
CA ALA A 264 1.92 10.72 -20.01
C ALA A 264 2.82 9.49 -19.75
N ARG A 265 2.24 8.36 -19.36
CA ARG A 265 2.94 7.08 -19.09
C ARG A 265 3.54 6.46 -20.35
N ALA A 266 3.00 6.80 -21.51
CA ALA A 266 3.48 6.30 -22.80
C ALA A 266 4.56 7.20 -23.42
N LYS A 267 5.08 8.19 -22.69
CA LYS A 267 6.01 9.21 -23.20
C LYS A 267 7.36 9.18 -22.50
N SER A 268 8.44 9.45 -23.23
CA SER A 268 9.76 9.69 -22.64
C SER A 268 9.82 11.05 -21.92
N LEU A 269 10.78 11.24 -21.03
CA LEU A 269 10.94 12.50 -20.27
C LEU A 269 11.05 13.70 -21.21
N ARG A 270 11.84 13.57 -22.27
CA ARG A 270 12.00 14.65 -23.26
C ARG A 270 10.66 15.03 -23.92
N LYS A 271 9.85 14.04 -24.27
CA LYS A 271 8.52 14.26 -24.85
C LYS A 271 7.56 14.85 -23.83
N ILE A 272 7.59 14.37 -22.57
CA ILE A 272 6.77 14.92 -21.50
C ILE A 272 7.09 16.41 -21.27
N LEU A 273 8.36 16.80 -21.22
CA LEU A 273 8.75 18.19 -21.02
C LEU A 273 8.28 19.08 -22.16
N HIS A 274 8.41 18.64 -23.40
CA HIS A 274 7.88 19.36 -24.57
C HIS A 274 6.36 19.49 -24.51
N ASP A 275 5.66 18.41 -24.16
CA ASP A 275 4.20 18.41 -24.09
C ASP A 275 3.70 19.28 -22.93
N LEU A 276 4.45 19.38 -21.82
CA LEU A 276 4.11 20.27 -20.70
C LEU A 276 4.06 21.75 -21.13
N ASP A 277 5.00 22.18 -21.98
CA ASP A 277 5.01 23.55 -22.51
C ASP A 277 3.78 23.77 -23.42
N SER A 278 3.50 22.83 -24.32
CA SER A 278 2.33 22.92 -25.23
C SER A 278 1.00 22.86 -24.47
N ILE A 279 0.87 21.98 -23.47
CA ILE A 279 -0.34 21.87 -22.64
C ILE A 279 -0.53 23.15 -21.84
N LYS A 280 0.55 23.76 -21.35
CA LYS A 280 0.48 25.03 -20.60
C LYS A 280 -0.04 26.16 -21.50
N GLU A 281 0.54 26.31 -22.69
CA GLU A 281 0.07 27.33 -23.67
C GLU A 281 -1.41 27.14 -24.03
N PHE A 282 -1.82 25.88 -24.25
CA PHE A 282 -3.21 25.55 -24.52
C PHE A 282 -4.12 25.92 -23.34
N ASN A 283 -3.74 25.53 -22.12
CA ASN A 283 -4.51 25.85 -20.90
C ASN A 283 -4.62 27.36 -20.69
N ASP A 284 -3.55 28.11 -20.91
CA ASP A 284 -3.54 29.57 -20.81
C ASP A 284 -4.44 30.20 -21.87
N SER A 285 -4.46 29.66 -23.10
CA SER A 285 -5.35 30.12 -24.17
C SER A 285 -6.83 29.88 -23.85
N VAL A 286 -7.16 28.71 -23.32
CA VAL A 286 -8.53 28.37 -22.87
C VAL A 286 -8.93 29.25 -21.68
N GLY A 287 -8.04 29.47 -20.72
CA GLY A 287 -8.27 30.35 -19.58
C GLY A 287 -8.54 31.81 -20.04
N MET A 288 -7.79 32.28 -21.02
CA MET A 288 -8.01 33.62 -21.60
C MET A 288 -9.36 33.72 -22.34
N ALA A 289 -9.75 32.64 -23.05
CA ALA A 289 -11.05 32.56 -23.70
C ALA A 289 -12.19 32.63 -22.67
N TYR A 290 -12.09 31.84 -21.58
CA TYR A 290 -13.08 31.88 -20.51
C TYR A 290 -13.14 33.21 -19.78
N TYR A 291 -12.00 33.87 -19.57
CA TYR A 291 -11.95 35.23 -19.03
C TYR A 291 -12.68 36.23 -19.92
N LYS A 292 -12.43 36.19 -21.24
CA LYS A 292 -13.11 37.04 -22.20
C LYS A 292 -14.63 36.80 -22.24
N ASP A 293 -15.03 35.53 -22.16
CA ASP A 293 -16.46 35.19 -22.09
C ASP A 293 -17.10 35.67 -20.80
N ALA A 294 -16.45 35.47 -19.65
CA ALA A 294 -16.95 35.99 -18.36
C ALA A 294 -17.14 37.50 -18.35
N MET A 295 -16.24 38.24 -19.01
CA MET A 295 -16.41 39.68 -19.19
C MET A 295 -17.62 40.02 -20.05
N ARG A 296 -17.98 39.18 -21.02
CA ARG A 296 -19.18 39.41 -21.87
C ARG A 296 -20.49 39.11 -21.12
N TYR A 297 -20.51 38.22 -20.14
CA TYR A 297 -21.72 37.96 -19.34
C TYR A 297 -22.17 39.15 -18.49
N ASN A 298 -21.23 39.97 -18.03
CA ASN A 298 -21.55 41.16 -17.24
C ASN A 298 -22.13 42.32 -18.07
N PHE A 299 -21.89 42.30 -19.40
CA PHE A 299 -22.38 43.31 -20.32
C PHE A 299 -22.96 42.58 -21.54
N LYS A 300 -24.29 42.53 -21.66
CA LYS A 300 -24.96 42.12 -22.92
C LYS A 300 -24.74 43.19 -24.03
N ALA A 301 -23.49 43.56 -24.28
CA ALA A 301 -23.17 44.37 -25.43
C ALA A 301 -23.21 43.47 -26.66
N SER A 302 -24.21 43.59 -27.49
CA SER A 302 -24.08 43.22 -28.89
C SER A 302 -22.78 43.82 -29.43
N THR A 303 -22.08 43.05 -30.29
CA THR A 303 -20.88 43.55 -30.97
C THR A 303 -21.23 44.80 -31.77
N LEU A 304 -21.11 45.95 -31.13
CA LEU A 304 -21.34 47.24 -31.75
C LEU A 304 -20.13 47.64 -32.56
N ASN A 305 -20.39 48.24 -33.71
CA ASN A 305 -19.34 48.81 -34.52
C ASN A 305 -18.67 49.94 -33.68
N THR A 306 -17.39 50.22 -33.89
CA THR A 306 -16.62 51.17 -33.07
C THR A 306 -17.29 52.55 -33.01
N LYS A 307 -17.94 52.99 -34.11
CA LYS A 307 -18.69 54.27 -34.15
C LYS A 307 -19.96 54.25 -33.29
N ASP A 308 -20.69 53.13 -33.30
CA ASP A 308 -21.92 52.96 -32.52
C ASP A 308 -21.61 52.77 -31.04
N SER A 309 -20.49 52.13 -30.70
CA SER A 309 -20.00 52.00 -29.34
C SER A 309 -19.66 53.37 -28.72
N ILE A 310 -18.98 54.24 -29.47
CA ILE A 310 -18.66 55.59 -28.98
C ILE A 310 -19.91 56.45 -28.80
N LYS A 311 -20.88 56.32 -29.72
CA LYS A 311 -22.16 57.03 -29.64
C LYS A 311 -22.96 56.59 -28.43
N LEU A 312 -23.11 55.28 -28.25
CA LEU A 312 -23.81 54.66 -27.12
C LEU A 312 -23.15 55.00 -25.78
N SER A 313 -21.82 54.99 -25.72
CA SER A 313 -21.06 55.37 -24.53
C SER A 313 -21.33 56.82 -24.12
N LYS A 314 -21.48 57.73 -25.08
CA LYS A 314 -21.86 59.14 -24.80
C LYS A 314 -23.30 59.28 -24.34
N GLU A 315 -24.22 58.52 -24.94
CA GLU A 315 -25.62 58.47 -24.55
C GLU A 315 -25.82 57.91 -23.14
N ILE A 316 -25.12 56.80 -22.80
CA ILE A 316 -25.12 56.20 -21.46
C ILE A 316 -24.51 57.15 -20.41
N ALA A 317 -23.43 57.85 -20.75
CA ALA A 317 -22.82 58.83 -19.85
C ALA A 317 -23.72 60.09 -19.60
N ALA A 318 -24.62 60.36 -20.53
CA ALA A 318 -25.60 61.46 -20.41
C ALA A 318 -26.93 61.05 -19.73
N ASP A 319 -27.17 59.75 -19.62
CA ASP A 319 -28.39 59.19 -19.02
C ASP A 319 -28.23 59.06 -17.50
N THR A 320 -28.94 59.94 -16.78
CA THR A 320 -28.98 60.02 -15.31
C THR A 320 -30.21 59.32 -14.73
N THR A 321 -30.91 58.49 -15.51
CA THR A 321 -32.16 57.84 -15.07
C THR A 321 -31.85 56.75 -14.02
N PRO A 322 -32.41 56.79 -12.80
CA PRO A 322 -32.26 55.75 -11.82
C PRO A 322 -33.07 54.52 -12.25
N TYR A 323 -32.37 53.46 -12.65
CA TYR A 323 -32.98 52.21 -13.15
C TYR A 323 -33.95 51.58 -12.15
N ASP A 324 -33.74 51.71 -10.87
CA ASP A 324 -34.63 51.20 -9.82
C ASP A 324 -36.01 51.88 -9.89
N SER A 325 -36.07 53.18 -10.16
CA SER A 325 -37.35 53.91 -10.33
C SER A 325 -38.09 53.53 -11.61
N VAL A 326 -37.38 53.14 -12.66
CA VAL A 326 -37.99 52.60 -13.89
C VAL A 326 -38.62 51.23 -13.63
N TYR A 327 -37.92 50.37 -12.89
CA TYR A 327 -38.41 49.05 -12.52
C TYR A 327 -39.66 49.14 -11.64
N GLU A 328 -39.66 50.01 -10.63
CA GLU A 328 -40.80 50.22 -9.74
C GLU A 328 -42.08 50.73 -10.47
N ARG A 329 -41.91 51.50 -11.54
CA ARG A 329 -43.02 52.04 -12.35
C ARG A 329 -43.55 51.05 -13.41
N MET A 330 -42.87 49.89 -13.61
CA MET A 330 -43.33 48.86 -14.55
C MET A 330 -44.58 48.15 -14.03
N LYS A 331 -45.43 47.68 -14.96
CA LYS A 331 -46.58 46.83 -14.61
C LYS A 331 -46.11 45.53 -13.93
N PRO A 332 -46.85 45.00 -12.95
CA PRO A 332 -46.44 43.78 -12.22
C PRO A 332 -46.11 42.59 -13.12
N ASP A 333 -46.83 42.38 -14.22
CA ASP A 333 -46.57 41.33 -15.18
C ASP A 333 -45.21 41.44 -15.87
N ILE A 334 -44.81 42.72 -16.17
CA ILE A 334 -43.51 43.01 -16.80
C ILE A 334 -42.38 42.80 -15.78
N GLN A 335 -42.60 43.25 -14.53
CA GLN A 335 -41.66 43.03 -13.44
C GLN A 335 -41.42 41.51 -13.22
N GLN A 336 -42.51 40.72 -13.17
CA GLN A 336 -42.41 39.29 -13.01
C GLN A 336 -41.66 38.62 -14.17
N THR A 337 -41.94 39.05 -15.40
CA THR A 337 -41.26 38.55 -16.60
C THR A 337 -39.78 38.91 -16.61
N ALA A 338 -39.42 40.11 -16.19
CA ALA A 338 -38.04 40.57 -16.07
C ALA A 338 -37.27 39.72 -15.02
N ILE A 339 -37.89 39.48 -13.85
CA ILE A 339 -37.28 38.61 -12.82
C ILE A 339 -37.13 37.19 -13.31
N LYS A 340 -38.13 36.60 -13.96
CA LYS A 340 -38.04 35.23 -14.54
C LYS A 340 -36.94 35.16 -15.59
N SER A 341 -36.83 36.15 -16.46
CA SER A 341 -35.79 36.21 -17.49
C SER A 341 -34.40 36.36 -16.86
N ALA A 342 -34.26 37.24 -15.86
CA ALA A 342 -33.00 37.41 -15.10
C ALA A 342 -32.59 36.10 -14.41
N LEU A 343 -33.54 35.43 -13.72
CA LEU A 343 -33.29 34.13 -13.06
C LEU A 343 -32.88 33.05 -14.05
N ALA A 344 -33.56 32.99 -15.21
CA ALA A 344 -33.20 32.01 -16.27
C ALA A 344 -31.79 32.28 -16.82
N ASN A 345 -31.43 33.54 -17.04
CA ASN A 345 -30.09 33.93 -17.47
C ASN A 345 -29.01 33.55 -16.43
N VAL A 346 -29.27 33.85 -15.15
CA VAL A 346 -28.32 33.51 -14.07
C VAL A 346 -28.13 31.97 -13.99
N ARG A 347 -29.23 31.20 -14.05
CA ARG A 347 -29.15 29.72 -14.05
C ARG A 347 -28.36 29.19 -15.24
N SER A 348 -28.63 29.72 -16.44
CA SER A 348 -27.89 29.34 -17.66
C SER A 348 -26.41 29.67 -17.55
N THR A 349 -26.05 30.85 -17.04
CA THR A 349 -24.65 31.26 -16.80
C THR A 349 -23.98 30.37 -15.77
N MET A 350 -24.70 30.00 -14.69
CA MET A 350 -24.19 29.13 -13.66
C MET A 350 -23.86 27.73 -14.23
N THR A 351 -24.76 27.17 -15.00
CA THR A 351 -24.53 25.85 -15.67
C THR A 351 -23.36 25.91 -16.65
N ASP A 352 -23.24 27.00 -17.42
CA ASP A 352 -22.10 27.21 -18.33
C ASP A 352 -20.77 27.33 -17.56
N MET A 353 -20.76 28.06 -16.45
CA MET A 353 -19.59 28.15 -15.59
C MET A 353 -19.22 26.83 -14.94
N GLU A 354 -20.20 26.02 -14.51
CA GLU A 354 -19.98 24.69 -13.98
C GLU A 354 -19.31 23.77 -15.01
N MET A 355 -19.80 23.77 -16.24
CA MET A 355 -19.18 22.98 -17.34
C MET A 355 -17.75 23.47 -17.65
N LYS A 356 -17.53 24.78 -17.71
CA LYS A 356 -16.21 25.38 -17.92
C LYS A 356 -15.24 25.03 -16.79
N MET A 357 -15.73 25.03 -15.55
CA MET A 357 -14.94 24.65 -14.37
C MET A 357 -14.53 23.16 -14.43
N GLU A 358 -15.46 22.26 -14.78
CA GLU A 358 -15.14 20.83 -14.91
C GLU A 358 -14.13 20.57 -16.04
N TYR A 359 -14.27 21.27 -17.16
CA TYR A 359 -13.29 21.17 -18.25
C TYR A 359 -11.92 21.73 -17.84
N ALA A 360 -11.88 22.87 -17.13
CA ALA A 360 -10.64 23.43 -16.60
C ALA A 360 -9.96 22.47 -15.59
N LYS A 361 -10.73 21.82 -14.71
CA LYS A 361 -10.21 20.77 -13.82
C LYS A 361 -9.61 19.59 -14.60
N TYR A 362 -10.27 19.14 -15.67
CA TYR A 362 -9.75 18.10 -16.53
C TYR A 362 -8.41 18.49 -17.17
N LEU A 363 -8.32 19.69 -17.73
CA LEU A 363 -7.09 20.23 -18.33
C LEU A 363 -5.96 20.32 -17.30
N HIS A 364 -6.26 20.83 -16.10
CA HIS A 364 -5.30 20.95 -15.02
C HIS A 364 -4.82 19.58 -14.52
N ARG A 365 -5.72 18.61 -14.43
CA ARG A 365 -5.41 17.23 -14.07
C ARG A 365 -4.49 16.56 -15.11
N ASN A 366 -4.73 16.82 -16.39
CA ASN A 366 -3.88 16.34 -17.47
C ASN A 366 -2.45 16.92 -17.37
N TYR A 367 -2.32 18.22 -17.17
CA TYR A 367 -1.03 18.89 -16.96
C TYR A 367 -0.27 18.28 -15.77
N ARG A 368 -0.93 18.12 -14.62
CA ARG A 368 -0.35 17.50 -13.43
C ARG A 368 0.05 16.06 -13.65
N SER A 369 -0.74 15.30 -14.39
CA SER A 369 -0.40 13.90 -14.75
C SER A 369 0.94 13.81 -15.48
N HIS A 370 1.22 14.74 -16.39
CA HIS A 370 2.50 14.82 -17.08
C HIS A 370 3.65 15.18 -16.12
N GLN A 371 3.45 16.14 -15.22
CA GLN A 371 4.45 16.48 -14.20
C GLN A 371 4.75 15.32 -13.25
N LEU A 372 3.71 14.60 -12.81
CA LEU A 372 3.84 13.44 -11.94
C LEU A 372 4.69 12.34 -12.58
N GLU A 373 4.40 11.99 -13.84
CA GLU A 373 5.16 10.95 -14.54
C GLU A 373 6.61 11.38 -14.84
N ALA A 374 6.86 12.68 -15.06
CA ALA A 374 8.23 13.19 -15.20
C ALA A 374 9.06 12.98 -13.93
N ILE A 375 8.52 13.31 -12.75
CA ILE A 375 9.22 13.17 -11.46
C ILE A 375 9.35 11.70 -11.09
N LYS A 376 8.34 10.88 -11.37
CA LYS A 376 8.32 9.44 -11.06
C LYS A 376 9.51 8.68 -11.64
N LYS A 377 9.98 9.07 -12.82
CA LYS A 377 11.16 8.47 -13.44
C LYS A 377 12.42 8.57 -12.57
N PHE A 378 12.55 9.65 -11.82
CA PHE A 378 13.68 9.87 -10.91
C PHE A 378 13.45 9.22 -9.54
N THR A 379 12.24 9.32 -8.98
CA THR A 379 11.95 8.80 -7.64
C THR A 379 12.12 7.29 -7.56
N LEU A 380 11.72 6.54 -8.58
CA LEU A 380 11.90 5.08 -8.63
C LEU A 380 13.38 4.67 -8.76
N ALA A 381 14.18 5.40 -9.54
CA ALA A 381 15.61 5.15 -9.59
C ALA A 381 16.29 5.44 -8.25
N LEU A 382 15.88 6.54 -7.57
CA LEU A 382 16.40 6.92 -6.27
C LEU A 382 15.99 5.93 -5.16
N SER A 383 14.79 5.34 -5.26
CA SER A 383 14.34 4.33 -4.30
C SER A 383 15.23 3.08 -4.29
N CYS A 384 15.88 2.72 -5.39
CA CYS A 384 16.89 1.66 -5.43
C CYS A 384 18.03 1.91 -4.43
N VAL A 385 18.53 3.16 -4.40
CA VAL A 385 19.62 3.55 -3.50
C VAL A 385 19.14 3.58 -2.05
N ILE A 386 17.97 4.17 -1.79
CA ILE A 386 17.40 4.25 -0.43
C ILE A 386 17.16 2.85 0.15
N PHE A 387 16.60 1.94 -0.65
CA PHE A 387 16.32 0.57 -0.21
C PHE A 387 17.58 -0.23 0.08
N PHE A 388 18.67 0.02 -0.65
CA PHE A 388 19.97 -0.54 -0.28
C PHE A 388 20.45 -0.05 1.09
N PHE A 389 20.36 1.27 1.36
CA PHE A 389 20.75 1.85 2.63
C PHE A 389 19.81 1.52 3.80
N ILE A 390 18.63 0.96 3.53
CA ILE A 390 17.78 0.33 4.55
C ILE A 390 18.14 -1.14 4.70
N GLY A 391 18.20 -1.89 3.60
CA GLY A 391 18.35 -3.35 3.60
C GLY A 391 19.70 -3.83 4.11
N ALA A 392 20.79 -3.27 3.61
CA ALA A 392 22.13 -3.71 3.98
C ALA A 392 22.46 -3.47 5.47
N PRO A 393 22.20 -2.28 6.06
CA PRO A 393 22.39 -2.07 7.49
C PRO A 393 21.48 -2.92 8.35
N LEU A 394 20.22 -3.05 7.95
CA LEU A 394 19.23 -3.82 8.71
C LEU A 394 19.56 -5.32 8.69
N GLY A 395 20.02 -5.85 7.54
CA GLY A 395 20.55 -7.21 7.42
C GLY A 395 21.78 -7.44 8.32
N ALA A 396 22.69 -6.49 8.36
CA ALA A 396 23.88 -6.57 9.21
C ALA A 396 23.55 -6.58 10.73
N ILE A 397 22.43 -5.99 11.12
CA ILE A 397 21.94 -5.95 12.50
C ILE A 397 21.21 -7.24 12.87
N ILE A 398 20.42 -7.80 11.95
CA ILE A 398 19.59 -9.01 12.16
C ILE A 398 20.46 -10.24 11.89
N ARG A 399 21.18 -10.69 12.89
CA ARG A 399 22.14 -11.81 12.78
C ARG A 399 21.50 -13.20 12.87
N LYS A 400 20.22 -13.32 13.21
CA LYS A 400 19.51 -14.60 13.43
C LYS A 400 18.13 -14.57 12.79
N GLY A 401 17.72 -15.65 12.16
CA GLY A 401 16.35 -15.81 11.67
C GLY A 401 16.19 -16.48 10.31
N GLY A 402 17.26 -17.01 9.71
CA GLY A 402 17.19 -17.65 8.40
C GLY A 402 16.63 -16.73 7.31
N LEU A 403 16.16 -17.29 6.20
CA LEU A 403 15.60 -16.52 5.06
C LEU A 403 14.24 -15.87 5.35
N GLY A 404 13.49 -16.37 6.33
CA GLY A 404 12.12 -15.90 6.59
C GLY A 404 12.04 -14.47 7.13
N VAL A 405 12.93 -14.11 8.06
CA VAL A 405 12.94 -12.76 8.67
C VAL A 405 13.26 -11.65 7.66
N PRO A 406 14.29 -11.77 6.80
CA PRO A 406 14.55 -10.82 5.73
C PRO A 406 13.35 -10.60 4.79
N VAL A 407 12.64 -11.67 4.42
CA VAL A 407 11.46 -11.58 3.54
C VAL A 407 10.34 -10.76 4.21
N ILE A 408 9.98 -11.09 5.46
CA ILE A 408 8.92 -10.37 6.19
C ILE A 408 9.26 -8.88 6.32
N ILE A 409 10.50 -8.57 6.68
CA ILE A 409 10.93 -7.19 6.86
C ILE A 409 10.94 -6.43 5.54
N SER A 410 11.41 -7.06 4.45
CA SER A 410 11.41 -6.43 3.14
C SER A 410 10.00 -6.10 2.66
N VAL A 411 9.05 -7.02 2.87
CA VAL A 411 7.63 -6.77 2.55
C VAL A 411 7.06 -5.63 3.39
N LEU A 412 7.37 -5.57 4.69
CA LEU A 412 6.89 -4.50 5.56
C LEU A 412 7.43 -3.12 5.13
N VAL A 413 8.73 -3.02 4.87
CA VAL A 413 9.35 -1.77 4.39
C VAL A 413 8.76 -1.36 3.03
N PHE A 414 8.54 -2.33 2.14
CA PHE A 414 7.93 -2.07 0.83
C PHE A 414 6.48 -1.60 0.95
N ILE A 415 5.68 -2.18 1.86
CA ILE A 415 4.30 -1.74 2.11
C ILE A 415 4.29 -0.29 2.57
N VAL A 416 5.18 0.09 3.50
CA VAL A 416 5.29 1.47 3.98
C VAL A 416 5.65 2.42 2.83
N TYR A 417 6.65 2.06 2.02
CA TYR A 417 7.01 2.82 0.81
C TYR A 417 5.83 2.98 -0.13
N TYR A 418 5.14 1.88 -0.44
CA TYR A 418 4.02 1.86 -1.38
C TYR A 418 2.83 2.72 -0.92
N ILE A 419 2.56 2.72 0.39
CA ILE A 419 1.52 3.59 0.96
C ILE A 419 1.87 5.07 0.75
N PHE A 420 3.11 5.48 1.07
CA PHE A 420 3.55 6.86 0.87
C PHE A 420 3.56 7.25 -0.61
N ASP A 421 4.10 6.40 -1.47
CA ASP A 421 4.20 6.66 -2.91
C ASP A 421 2.82 6.79 -3.56
N ASN A 422 1.91 5.84 -3.30
CA ASN A 422 0.57 5.84 -3.87
C ASN A 422 -0.30 6.98 -3.30
N THR A 423 -0.21 7.25 -2.00
CA THR A 423 -0.94 8.36 -1.38
C THR A 423 -0.43 9.69 -1.92
N GLY A 424 0.89 9.87 -1.99
CA GLY A 424 1.52 11.06 -2.54
C GLY A 424 1.12 11.32 -3.99
N TYR A 425 1.12 10.27 -4.83
CA TYR A 425 0.68 10.34 -6.21
C TYR A 425 -0.80 10.77 -6.32
N ARG A 426 -1.69 10.15 -5.54
CA ARG A 426 -3.13 10.49 -5.55
C ARG A 426 -3.40 11.90 -5.10
N MET A 427 -2.84 12.33 -3.96
CA MET A 427 -3.04 13.67 -3.41
C MET A 427 -2.51 14.77 -4.34
N ALA A 428 -1.38 14.53 -4.99
CA ALA A 428 -0.82 15.47 -5.96
C ALA A 428 -1.63 15.50 -7.27
N ARG A 429 -2.19 14.37 -7.70
CA ARG A 429 -3.06 14.30 -8.88
C ARG A 429 -4.37 15.06 -8.68
N GLU A 430 -4.97 14.95 -7.49
CA GLU A 430 -6.25 15.58 -7.13
C GLU A 430 -6.11 17.02 -6.62
N ASP A 431 -4.95 17.65 -6.83
CA ASP A 431 -4.66 19.05 -6.46
C ASP A 431 -4.64 19.36 -4.95
N GLN A 432 -4.56 18.34 -4.10
CA GLN A 432 -4.48 18.56 -2.66
C GLN A 432 -3.05 18.88 -2.19
N TRP A 433 -2.06 18.34 -2.90
CA TRP A 433 -0.64 18.59 -2.65
C TRP A 433 0.06 19.09 -3.90
N THR A 434 1.15 19.82 -3.69
CA THR A 434 2.03 20.19 -4.81
C THR A 434 2.67 18.96 -5.40
N VAL A 435 2.87 18.93 -6.73
CA VAL A 435 3.40 17.75 -7.43
C VAL A 435 4.77 17.29 -6.91
N PRO A 436 5.76 18.20 -6.65
CA PRO A 436 7.03 17.78 -6.09
C PRO A 436 6.90 17.16 -4.69
N PHE A 437 6.07 17.76 -3.81
CA PHE A 437 5.87 17.23 -2.46
C PHE A 437 5.23 15.85 -2.48
N GLY A 438 4.16 15.65 -3.28
CA GLY A 438 3.48 14.37 -3.37
C GLY A 438 4.37 13.26 -3.92
N MET A 439 5.24 13.55 -4.89
CA MET A 439 6.12 12.55 -5.48
C MET A 439 7.39 12.26 -4.65
N LEU A 440 7.86 13.23 -3.88
CA LEU A 440 9.06 13.07 -3.06
C LEU A 440 8.77 12.59 -1.64
N ILE A 441 7.51 12.52 -1.20
CA ILE A 441 7.15 12.17 0.18
C ILE A 441 7.67 10.78 0.58
N SER A 442 7.59 9.78 -0.30
CA SER A 442 8.12 8.43 -0.05
C SER A 442 9.64 8.47 0.14
N THR A 443 10.33 9.22 -0.69
CA THR A 443 11.78 9.44 -0.62
C THR A 443 12.19 10.19 0.65
N VAL A 444 11.51 11.30 0.96
CA VAL A 444 11.78 12.13 2.15
C VAL A 444 11.50 11.38 3.44
N ALA A 445 10.45 10.57 3.48
CA ALA A 445 10.10 9.77 4.66
C ALA A 445 11.11 8.63 4.91
N LEU A 446 11.58 7.96 3.85
CA LEU A 446 12.48 6.80 3.99
C LEU A 446 13.96 7.17 4.09
N THR A 447 14.39 8.33 3.59
CA THR A 447 15.80 8.75 3.69
C THR A 447 16.30 8.90 5.14
N PRO A 448 15.56 9.53 6.07
CA PRO A 448 15.97 9.56 7.49
C PRO A 448 16.04 8.16 8.10
N VAL A 449 15.14 7.26 7.71
CA VAL A 449 15.12 5.86 8.17
C VAL A 449 16.38 5.13 7.69
N ALA A 450 16.75 5.29 6.42
CA ALA A 450 17.96 4.74 5.82
C ALA A 450 19.22 5.27 6.52
N ALA A 451 19.28 6.59 6.76
CA ALA A 451 20.38 7.23 7.48
C ALA A 451 20.49 6.72 8.92
N PHE A 452 19.35 6.58 9.62
CA PHE A 452 19.30 6.04 10.98
C PHE A 452 19.82 4.61 11.07
N PHE A 453 19.36 3.71 10.20
CA PHE A 453 19.83 2.33 10.19
C PHE A 453 21.31 2.24 9.83
N THR A 454 21.76 3.01 8.85
CA THR A 454 23.18 3.06 8.46
C THR A 454 24.06 3.56 9.60
N TYR A 455 23.66 4.62 10.30
CA TYR A 455 24.38 5.13 11.46
C TYR A 455 24.45 4.12 12.60
N LYS A 456 23.33 3.48 12.92
CA LYS A 456 23.26 2.47 14.00
C LYS A 456 24.04 1.20 13.68
N ALA A 457 24.00 0.72 12.44
CA ALA A 457 24.76 -0.44 12.01
C ALA A 457 26.28 -0.21 12.05
N ASN A 458 26.72 1.03 11.76
CA ASN A 458 28.13 1.38 11.80
C ASN A 458 28.67 1.52 13.22
N LYS A 459 27.81 1.87 14.21
CA LYS A 459 28.19 2.00 15.63
C LYS A 459 28.02 0.71 16.46
N ASP A 460 27.76 -0.44 15.84
CA ASP A 460 27.52 -1.73 16.51
C ASP A 460 26.54 -1.64 17.71
N SER A 461 25.52 -0.82 17.58
CA SER A 461 24.59 -0.57 18.67
C SER A 461 23.70 -1.79 18.91
N VAL A 462 23.69 -2.27 20.15
CA VAL A 462 22.90 -3.42 20.67
C VAL A 462 21.37 -3.18 20.58
N VAL A 463 20.94 -2.03 20.10
CA VAL A 463 19.54 -1.57 20.06
C VAL A 463 18.61 -2.49 19.28
N PHE A 464 19.13 -3.32 18.37
CA PHE A 464 18.32 -4.25 17.57
C PHE A 464 18.58 -5.73 17.89
N ASN A 465 18.99 -6.05 19.11
CA ASN A 465 19.01 -7.42 19.56
C ASN A 465 17.55 -7.93 19.65
N ILE A 466 17.12 -8.71 18.66
CA ILE A 466 15.76 -9.30 18.62
C ILE A 466 15.49 -10.08 19.91
N ASP A 467 16.52 -10.72 20.47
CA ASP A 467 16.41 -11.45 21.74
C ASP A 467 16.05 -10.47 22.89
N LEU A 468 16.56 -9.23 22.86
CA LEU A 468 16.22 -8.21 23.85
C LEU A 468 14.76 -7.74 23.69
N TYR A 469 14.30 -7.52 22.47
CA TYR A 469 12.88 -7.17 22.22
C TYR A 469 11.95 -8.34 22.51
N LYS A 470 12.36 -9.57 22.15
CA LYS A 470 11.63 -10.78 22.49
C LYS A 470 11.54 -10.95 24.01
N SER A 471 12.62 -10.73 24.74
CA SER A 471 12.63 -10.81 26.22
C SER A 471 11.78 -9.70 26.83
N ILE A 472 11.83 -8.47 26.30
CA ILE A 472 10.94 -7.37 26.73
C ILE A 472 9.47 -7.72 26.44
N PHE A 473 9.17 -8.21 25.24
CA PHE A 473 7.81 -8.59 24.85
C PHE A 473 7.30 -9.78 25.67
N MET A 474 8.13 -10.82 25.86
CA MET A 474 7.84 -11.95 26.73
C MET A 474 7.61 -11.49 28.17
N ARG A 475 8.43 -10.55 28.65
CA ARG A 475 8.30 -9.95 30.00
C ARG A 475 7.03 -9.09 30.12
N VAL A 476 6.66 -8.31 29.08
CA VAL A 476 5.42 -7.53 29.05
C VAL A 476 4.20 -8.44 29.06
N LEU A 477 4.20 -9.52 28.30
CA LEU A 477 3.12 -10.52 28.26
C LEU A 477 3.16 -11.50 29.45
N GLY A 478 4.21 -11.44 30.29
CA GLY A 478 4.39 -12.35 31.41
C GLY A 478 4.62 -13.80 31.01
N LEU A 479 5.24 -14.03 29.85
CA LEU A 479 5.61 -15.37 29.39
C LEU A 479 6.92 -15.82 30.07
N ARG A 480 7.09 -17.15 30.24
CA ARG A 480 8.28 -17.72 30.89
C ARG A 480 9.47 -17.79 29.94
N GLU A 481 10.64 -17.35 30.42
CA GLU A 481 11.93 -17.76 29.89
C GLU A 481 12.33 -19.05 30.60
N LYS A 482 12.74 -20.08 29.86
CA LYS A 482 13.26 -21.32 30.41
C LYS A 482 14.75 -21.13 30.70
N ARG A 483 15.21 -21.63 31.86
CA ARG A 483 16.63 -21.66 32.21
C ARG A 483 17.30 -22.74 31.37
N HIS A 484 18.45 -22.42 30.77
CA HIS A 484 19.30 -23.35 30.06
C HIS A 484 20.72 -23.24 30.60
N ILE A 485 21.10 -24.20 31.42
CA ILE A 485 22.47 -24.34 31.95
C ILE A 485 23.15 -25.41 31.11
N TYR A 486 24.17 -25.01 30.36
CA TYR A 486 25.01 -25.92 29.58
C TYR A 486 26.20 -26.35 30.41
N ARG A 487 26.65 -27.59 30.20
CA ARG A 487 27.91 -28.09 30.78
C ARG A 487 29.03 -27.17 30.31
N LYS A 488 29.77 -26.58 31.29
CA LYS A 488 30.93 -25.75 30.98
C LYS A 488 32.07 -26.63 30.46
N GLU A 489 32.70 -26.21 29.36
CA GLU A 489 33.83 -26.97 28.76
C GLU A 489 35.09 -26.89 29.63
N VAL A 490 35.27 -25.82 30.39
CA VAL A 490 36.39 -25.61 31.32
C VAL A 490 35.81 -25.43 32.70
N ILE A 491 36.15 -26.35 33.61
CA ILE A 491 35.81 -26.26 35.05
C ILE A 491 37.07 -25.76 35.77
N ILE A 492 36.97 -24.57 36.39
CA ILE A 492 38.09 -23.92 37.07
C ILE A 492 38.20 -24.43 38.51
N ASP A 493 37.06 -24.55 39.19
CA ASP A 493 36.93 -25.05 40.55
C ASP A 493 35.78 -26.06 40.64
N ASP A 494 35.93 -27.07 41.51
CA ASP A 494 34.84 -28.02 41.80
C ASP A 494 33.85 -27.36 42.77
N PRO A 495 32.51 -27.59 42.63
CA PRO A 495 31.50 -26.97 43.50
C PRO A 495 31.68 -27.33 44.96
N LYS A 496 31.36 -26.39 45.85
CA LYS A 496 31.41 -26.61 47.30
C LYS A 496 30.12 -27.27 47.80
N TYR A 497 29.91 -28.52 47.45
CA TYR A 497 28.67 -29.26 47.69
C TYR A 497 28.11 -29.13 49.10
N LYS A 498 28.98 -29.08 50.14
CA LYS A 498 28.56 -28.99 51.54
C LYS A 498 27.99 -27.60 51.89
N GLU A 499 28.68 -26.55 51.48
CA GLU A 499 28.22 -25.17 51.68
C GLU A 499 26.93 -24.90 50.88
N ASP A 500 26.83 -25.43 49.63
CA ASP A 500 25.65 -25.30 48.78
C ASP A 500 24.45 -26.02 49.36
N THR A 501 24.62 -27.21 49.97
CA THR A 501 23.49 -27.92 50.57
C THR A 501 22.98 -27.24 51.82
N GLU A 502 23.85 -26.65 52.65
CA GLU A 502 23.45 -25.81 53.81
C GLU A 502 22.68 -24.57 53.33
N MET A 503 23.19 -23.88 52.28
CA MET A 503 22.49 -22.73 51.71
C MET A 503 21.15 -23.12 51.10
N LEU A 504 21.02 -24.24 50.34
CA LEU A 504 19.76 -24.71 49.82
C LEU A 504 18.72 -25.04 50.89
N THR A 505 19.18 -25.61 52.01
CA THR A 505 18.31 -25.88 53.16
C THR A 505 17.77 -24.61 53.78
N GLY A 506 18.66 -23.62 53.98
CA GLY A 506 18.27 -22.29 54.47
C GLY A 506 17.33 -21.55 53.50
N ILE A 507 17.53 -21.68 52.17
CA ILE A 507 16.64 -21.11 51.17
C ILE A 507 15.24 -21.78 51.22
N CYS A 508 15.16 -23.07 51.47
CA CYS A 508 13.87 -23.77 51.64
C CYS A 508 13.09 -23.25 52.88
N GLU A 509 13.80 -23.00 53.99
CA GLU A 509 13.20 -22.42 55.19
C GLU A 509 12.75 -20.97 54.94
N ASP A 510 13.61 -20.14 54.33
CA ASP A 510 13.25 -18.77 53.95
C ASP A 510 12.02 -18.71 53.03
N ILE A 511 11.89 -19.64 52.08
CA ILE A 511 10.73 -19.75 51.19
C ILE A 511 9.45 -20.12 51.93
N GLU A 512 9.55 -21.01 52.94
CA GLU A 512 8.40 -21.41 53.73
C GLU A 512 7.90 -20.25 54.58
N ALA A 513 8.80 -19.58 55.31
CA ALA A 513 8.49 -18.38 56.07
C ALA A 513 7.86 -17.26 55.23
N TYR A 514 8.47 -17.00 54.05
CA TYR A 514 7.95 -15.99 53.12
C TYR A 514 6.53 -16.33 52.63
N SER A 515 6.29 -17.61 52.27
CA SER A 515 4.99 -18.07 51.78
C SER A 515 3.89 -17.94 52.80
N GLU A 516 4.17 -18.19 54.10
CA GLU A 516 3.22 -18.03 55.22
C GLU A 516 2.93 -16.55 55.51
N HIS A 517 3.98 -15.70 55.50
CA HIS A 517 3.85 -14.28 55.84
C HIS A 517 3.11 -13.47 54.77
N HIS A 518 3.41 -13.65 53.49
CA HIS A 518 2.91 -12.78 52.41
C HIS A 518 1.57 -13.23 51.77
N LYS A 519 1.00 -14.38 52.13
CA LYS A 519 -0.30 -14.89 51.64
C LYS A 519 -0.53 -14.62 50.15
N LEU A 520 0.39 -15.10 49.28
CA LEU A 520 0.46 -14.77 47.84
C LEU A 520 -0.80 -15.08 47.04
N ILE A 521 -1.63 -15.99 47.51
CA ILE A 521 -2.91 -16.37 46.89
C ILE A 521 -3.99 -15.31 47.09
N ARG A 522 -3.89 -14.46 48.13
CA ARG A 522 -4.89 -13.43 48.44
C ARG A 522 -4.74 -12.23 47.50
N TRP A 523 -5.87 -11.74 46.99
CA TRP A 523 -5.91 -10.57 46.15
C TRP A 523 -5.52 -9.31 46.91
N PRO A 524 -4.49 -8.56 46.50
CA PRO A 524 -4.10 -7.34 47.16
C PRO A 524 -5.06 -6.19 46.81
N SER A 525 -5.14 -5.20 47.69
CA SER A 525 -5.92 -4.00 47.42
C SER A 525 -5.35 -3.24 46.23
N PRO A 526 -6.16 -2.85 45.22
CA PRO A 526 -5.70 -2.07 44.07
C PRO A 526 -4.98 -0.76 44.47
N VAL A 527 -5.47 -0.12 45.52
CA VAL A 527 -4.89 1.12 46.05
C VAL A 527 -3.46 0.89 46.56
N LYS A 528 -3.21 -0.22 47.26
CA LYS A 528 -1.83 -0.57 47.72
C LYS A 528 -0.90 -0.77 46.52
N VAL A 529 -1.31 -1.52 45.49
CA VAL A 529 -0.52 -1.88 44.33
C VAL A 529 -0.05 -0.65 43.54
N PHE A 530 -0.92 0.31 43.29
CA PHE A 530 -0.60 1.46 42.44
C PHE A 530 0.00 2.64 43.21
N PHE A 531 -0.30 2.78 44.49
CA PHE A 531 0.06 3.99 45.24
C PHE A 531 1.01 3.76 46.43
N HIS A 532 1.06 2.57 47.03
CA HIS A 532 1.75 2.37 48.33
C HIS A 532 2.78 1.23 48.37
N GLU A 533 2.74 0.24 47.43
CA GLU A 533 3.68 -0.88 47.52
C GLU A 533 5.10 -0.51 47.02
N GLY A 534 6.09 -0.93 47.81
CA GLY A 534 7.54 -0.81 47.53
C GLY A 534 8.13 -2.06 46.90
N ASP A 535 9.46 -2.11 46.81
CA ASP A 535 10.21 -3.32 46.42
C ASP A 535 10.18 -4.32 47.57
N ASP A 536 10.04 -5.59 47.25
CA ASP A 536 10.08 -6.69 48.21
C ASP A 536 11.53 -7.17 48.35
N GLN A 537 12.15 -6.76 49.44
CA GLN A 537 13.55 -7.06 49.72
C GLN A 537 13.79 -8.53 50.12
N GLU A 538 12.79 -9.19 50.73
CA GLU A 538 12.91 -10.58 51.17
C GLU A 538 13.03 -11.53 49.99
N ILE A 539 12.19 -11.38 48.98
CA ILE A 539 12.24 -12.22 47.77
C ILE A 539 13.48 -11.90 46.92
N GLU A 540 14.00 -10.64 46.96
CA GLU A 540 15.26 -10.26 46.31
C GLU A 540 16.43 -11.00 46.91
N GLN A 541 16.53 -11.07 48.25
CA GLN A 541 17.56 -11.80 48.97
C GLN A 541 17.48 -13.32 48.71
N ILE A 542 16.28 -13.91 48.75
CA ILE A 542 16.09 -15.32 48.43
C ILE A 542 16.57 -15.62 47.01
N ASN A 543 16.25 -14.74 46.06
CA ASN A 543 16.67 -14.92 44.67
C ASN A 543 18.18 -14.79 44.51
N GLU A 544 18.85 -13.85 45.18
CA GLU A 544 20.28 -13.68 45.14
C GLU A 544 21.02 -14.91 45.71
N LYS A 545 20.58 -15.43 46.86
CA LYS A 545 21.12 -16.66 47.45
C LYS A 545 20.95 -17.86 46.49
N LEU A 546 19.76 -17.99 45.89
CA LEU A 546 19.46 -19.09 44.94
C LEU A 546 20.32 -19.02 43.69
N GLU A 547 20.51 -17.83 43.11
CA GLU A 547 21.33 -17.66 41.89
C GLU A 547 22.83 -17.95 42.20
N ALA A 548 23.32 -17.59 43.37
CA ALA A 548 24.69 -17.90 43.79
C ALA A 548 24.92 -19.42 43.86
N VAL A 549 23.99 -20.17 44.48
CA VAL A 549 24.07 -21.64 44.56
C VAL A 549 23.97 -22.29 43.18
N ILE A 550 23.04 -21.79 42.32
CA ILE A 550 22.90 -22.28 40.96
C ILE A 550 24.18 -22.05 40.14
N GLU A 551 24.86 -20.92 40.34
CA GLU A 551 26.09 -20.61 39.63
C GLU A 551 27.23 -21.56 40.07
N ASP A 552 27.39 -21.87 41.39
CA ASP A 552 28.41 -22.78 41.90
C ASP A 552 28.11 -24.23 41.48
N LEU A 553 26.90 -24.72 41.68
CA LEU A 553 26.49 -26.07 41.24
C LEU A 553 26.52 -26.25 39.70
N GLY A 554 26.47 -25.14 38.94
CA GLY A 554 26.64 -25.15 37.48
C GLY A 554 28.04 -25.59 37.02
N TYR A 555 29.01 -25.64 37.90
CA TYR A 555 30.35 -26.23 37.66
C TYR A 555 30.40 -27.76 37.92
N SER A 556 29.33 -28.36 38.43
CA SER A 556 29.24 -29.80 38.69
C SER A 556 29.44 -30.63 37.42
N ARG A 557 30.12 -31.76 37.61
CA ARG A 557 30.31 -32.78 36.56
C ARG A 557 29.12 -33.77 36.49
N ASP A 558 28.24 -33.76 37.49
CA ASP A 558 27.13 -34.67 37.60
C ASP A 558 25.97 -34.24 36.65
N LYS A 559 25.59 -35.11 35.72
CA LYS A 559 24.50 -34.90 34.80
C LYS A 559 23.14 -34.69 35.47
N ILE A 560 22.92 -35.37 36.62
CA ILE A 560 21.65 -35.32 37.35
C ILE A 560 21.47 -33.91 37.92
N ILE A 561 22.50 -33.41 38.60
CA ILE A 561 22.50 -32.05 39.16
C ILE A 561 22.26 -31.01 38.05
N LEU A 562 23.00 -31.09 36.93
CA LEU A 562 22.85 -30.16 35.81
C LEU A 562 21.45 -30.21 35.17
N THR A 563 20.82 -31.40 35.14
CA THR A 563 19.45 -31.53 34.62
C THR A 563 18.44 -30.91 35.57
N GLU A 564 18.57 -31.16 36.87
CA GLU A 564 17.67 -30.57 37.86
C GLU A 564 17.86 -29.04 37.99
N LEU A 565 19.06 -28.48 37.83
CA LEU A 565 19.30 -27.05 37.80
C LEU A 565 18.51 -26.33 36.69
N ASN A 566 18.26 -26.99 35.56
CA ASN A 566 17.42 -26.43 34.49
C ASN A 566 15.94 -26.34 34.86
N ASN A 567 15.49 -27.06 35.90
CA ASN A 567 14.13 -27.01 36.41
C ASN A 567 13.88 -25.81 37.32
N TYR A 568 14.92 -25.12 37.82
CA TYR A 568 14.72 -23.91 38.59
C TYR A 568 14.11 -22.78 37.77
N PRO A 569 12.97 -22.22 38.20
CA PRO A 569 12.35 -21.10 37.51
C PRO A 569 13.16 -19.80 37.70
N ILE A 570 13.11 -18.92 36.71
CA ILE A 570 13.64 -17.55 36.85
C ILE A 570 12.58 -16.71 37.56
N ILE A 571 12.90 -16.22 38.78
CA ILE A 571 11.98 -15.43 39.58
C ILE A 571 11.88 -14.00 39.06
N ALA A 572 10.67 -13.51 38.87
CA ALA A 572 10.41 -12.12 38.53
C ALA A 572 10.23 -11.31 39.82
N VAL A 573 11.32 -10.94 40.49
CA VAL A 573 11.39 -10.36 41.84
C VAL A 573 10.45 -9.17 42.07
N ARG A 574 10.20 -8.33 41.06
CA ARG A 574 9.42 -7.07 41.21
C ARG A 574 8.02 -7.10 40.60
N ALA A 575 7.74 -8.08 39.76
CA ALA A 575 6.51 -8.06 38.95
C ALA A 575 5.23 -8.41 39.77
N HIS A 576 5.38 -8.96 40.95
CA HIS A 576 4.31 -9.36 41.86
C HIS A 576 3.85 -8.25 42.82
N THR A 577 4.65 -7.16 42.97
CA THR A 577 4.35 -6.03 43.86
C THR A 577 3.80 -4.83 43.09
N ARG A 578 4.43 -4.45 41.99
CA ARG A 578 4.06 -3.25 41.22
C ARG A 578 4.27 -3.42 39.72
N PRO A 579 3.44 -2.76 38.87
CA PRO A 579 3.56 -2.85 37.41
C PRO A 579 4.85 -2.24 36.86
N PHE A 580 5.30 -1.09 37.35
CA PHE A 580 6.43 -0.33 36.85
C PHE A 580 7.42 0.06 37.95
N ARG A 581 8.69 0.21 37.58
CA ARG A 581 9.77 0.67 38.48
C ARG A 581 9.60 2.13 38.97
N LYS A 582 9.08 3.01 38.09
CA LYS A 582 8.88 4.43 38.39
C LYS A 582 7.52 4.66 39.06
N LYS A 583 7.51 5.25 40.26
CA LYS A 583 6.28 5.52 41.03
C LYS A 583 5.22 6.30 40.25
N TRP A 584 5.64 7.35 39.50
CA TRP A 584 4.69 8.17 38.73
C TRP A 584 3.97 7.38 37.64
N LEU A 585 4.62 6.41 37.00
CA LEU A 585 4.00 5.53 35.98
C LEU A 585 2.92 4.62 36.61
N ASN A 586 3.15 4.14 37.84
CA ASN A 586 2.16 3.34 38.55
C ASN A 586 0.91 4.17 38.87
N ILE A 587 1.11 5.42 39.32
CA ILE A 587 0.00 6.34 39.62
C ILE A 587 -0.80 6.65 38.37
N VAL A 588 -0.13 7.03 37.28
CA VAL A 588 -0.78 7.30 35.98
C VAL A 588 -1.55 6.09 35.46
N THR A 589 -0.95 4.90 35.57
CA THR A 589 -1.57 3.66 35.14
C THR A 589 -2.79 3.29 36.00
N GLY A 590 -2.74 3.55 37.30
CA GLY A 590 -3.87 3.34 38.21
C GLY A 590 -5.05 4.28 37.97
N LEU A 591 -4.78 5.51 37.46
CA LEU A 591 -5.81 6.50 37.13
C LEU A 591 -6.53 6.19 35.79
N ILE A 592 -5.86 5.56 34.82
CA ILE A 592 -6.45 5.21 33.53
C ILE A 592 -7.13 3.84 33.64
N LEU A 593 -8.43 3.83 33.88
CA LEU A 593 -9.22 2.64 34.20
C LEU A 593 -8.99 1.40 33.31
N PRO A 594 -9.02 1.45 31.95
CA PRO A 594 -8.84 0.23 31.16
C PRO A 594 -7.42 -0.33 31.26
N ILE A 595 -6.43 0.53 31.37
CA ILE A 595 -5.01 0.14 31.45
C ILE A 595 -4.68 -0.37 32.86
N GLY A 596 -5.20 0.30 33.89
CA GLY A 596 -5.03 -0.09 35.30
C GLY A 596 -5.58 -1.48 35.59
N VAL A 597 -6.77 -1.81 35.06
CA VAL A 597 -7.39 -3.13 35.20
C VAL A 597 -6.51 -4.22 34.57
N PHE A 598 -6.00 -3.98 33.37
CA PHE A 598 -5.09 -4.93 32.69
C PHE A 598 -3.83 -5.21 33.52
N PHE A 599 -3.16 -4.16 34.03
CA PHE A 599 -1.95 -4.32 34.83
C PHE A 599 -2.22 -4.91 36.21
N TYR A 600 -3.38 -4.67 36.79
CA TYR A 600 -3.80 -5.31 38.03
C TYR A 600 -3.96 -6.83 37.88
N PHE A 601 -4.68 -7.28 36.84
CA PHE A 601 -4.81 -8.72 36.54
C PHE A 601 -3.48 -9.36 36.19
N ARG A 602 -2.63 -8.66 35.46
CA ARG A 602 -1.27 -9.10 35.17
C ARG A 602 -0.47 -9.31 36.45
N MET A 603 -0.54 -8.41 37.41
CA MET A 603 0.15 -8.51 38.70
C MET A 603 -0.38 -9.70 39.51
N ILE A 604 -1.70 -9.92 39.60
CA ILE A 604 -2.27 -11.11 40.23
C ILE A 604 -1.72 -12.39 39.61
N ARG A 605 -1.63 -12.44 38.29
CA ARG A 605 -1.03 -13.57 37.58
C ARG A 605 0.44 -13.79 38.01
N PHE A 606 1.21 -12.74 38.21
CA PHE A 606 2.58 -12.84 38.68
C PHE A 606 2.68 -13.31 40.14
N ARG A 607 1.77 -12.92 41.01
CA ARG A 607 1.69 -13.42 42.41
C ARG A 607 1.40 -14.92 42.44
N LEU A 608 0.40 -15.36 41.72
CA LEU A 608 0.06 -16.79 41.61
C LEU A 608 1.22 -17.60 40.99
N ARG A 609 1.94 -16.99 40.07
CA ARG A 609 3.11 -17.59 39.44
C ARG A 609 4.28 -17.69 40.43
N LEU A 610 4.55 -16.64 41.17
CA LEU A 610 5.58 -16.65 42.21
C LEU A 610 5.32 -17.76 43.23
N TYR A 611 4.09 -17.94 43.67
CA TYR A 611 3.71 -19.04 44.55
C TYR A 611 4.04 -20.43 43.97
N LYS A 612 3.75 -20.63 42.68
CA LYS A 612 4.11 -21.88 42.00
C LYS A 612 5.64 -22.02 41.82
N ASP A 613 6.32 -20.95 41.53
CA ASP A 613 7.76 -20.95 41.33
C ASP A 613 8.51 -21.26 42.63
N LEU A 614 8.09 -20.67 43.76
CA LEU A 614 8.66 -20.99 45.07
C LEU A 614 8.44 -22.47 45.46
N ARG A 615 7.25 -23.03 45.16
CA ARG A 615 6.99 -24.45 45.36
C ARG A 615 7.87 -25.33 44.46
N THR A 616 8.10 -24.93 43.21
CA THR A 616 8.97 -25.67 42.30
C THR A 616 10.42 -25.61 42.77
N ILE A 617 10.88 -24.45 43.27
CA ILE A 617 12.23 -24.29 43.82
C ILE A 617 12.43 -25.25 44.99
N ARG A 618 11.50 -25.28 45.95
CA ARG A 618 11.56 -26.20 47.07
C ARG A 618 11.66 -27.67 46.61
N GLN A 619 10.75 -28.10 45.73
CA GLN A 619 10.75 -29.46 45.21
C GLN A 619 12.04 -29.85 44.49
N THR A 620 12.63 -28.88 43.74
CA THR A 620 13.89 -29.12 43.02
C THR A 620 15.05 -29.19 43.99
N SER A 621 15.08 -28.31 44.99
CA SER A 621 16.10 -28.30 46.08
C SER A 621 16.06 -29.60 46.88
N GLU A 622 14.88 -30.11 47.26
CA GLU A 622 14.68 -31.40 47.93
C GLU A 622 15.25 -32.59 47.15
N ARG A 623 15.36 -32.51 45.81
CA ARG A 623 15.95 -33.53 44.94
C ARG A 623 17.46 -33.37 44.82
N ILE A 624 17.96 -32.15 44.79
CA ILE A 624 19.39 -31.85 44.61
C ILE A 624 20.19 -32.10 45.90
N ILE A 625 19.65 -31.73 47.07
CA ILE A 625 20.30 -31.85 48.38
C ILE A 625 20.85 -33.28 48.65
N PRO A 626 20.08 -34.38 48.52
CA PRO A 626 20.61 -35.71 48.79
C PRO A 626 21.73 -36.10 47.83
N ARG A 627 21.63 -35.69 46.57
CA ARG A 627 22.64 -35.98 45.56
C ARG A 627 23.93 -35.18 45.73
N ALA A 628 23.82 -33.91 46.16
CA ALA A 628 24.97 -33.08 46.44
C ALA A 628 25.71 -33.57 47.69
N LEU A 629 25.00 -34.08 48.71
CA LEU A 629 25.58 -34.72 49.90
C LEU A 629 26.34 -36.02 49.54
N GLU A 630 25.79 -36.88 48.69
CA GLU A 630 26.51 -38.08 48.22
C GLU A 630 27.81 -37.75 47.49
N LEU A 631 27.87 -36.60 46.82
CA LEU A 631 29.07 -36.13 46.10
C LEU A 631 30.07 -35.44 47.04
N SER A 632 29.60 -34.86 48.14
CA SER A 632 30.47 -34.22 49.16
C SER A 632 31.23 -35.25 50.01
N ASP A 633 30.67 -36.47 50.14
CA ASP A 633 31.27 -37.57 50.91
C ASP A 633 32.26 -38.44 50.07
N ARG A 634 32.32 -38.17 48.77
CA ARG A 634 33.28 -38.81 47.84
C ARG A 634 34.53 -37.94 47.65
#